data_907e89b68f53695d5579dbb9cd7c4781
#
_entry.id   907e89b68f53695d5579dbb9cd7c4781
#
_cell.length_a   1.000
_cell.length_b   1.000
_cell.length_c   1.000
_cell.angle_alpha   90.00
_cell.angle_beta   90.00
_cell.angle_gamma   90.00
#
_symmetry.space_group_name_H-M   'P 1'
#
loop_
_entity.id
_entity.type
_entity.pdbx_description
1 polymer ?
#
loop_
_entity_poly.entity_id
_entity_poly.type
_entity_poly.pdbx_seq_one_letter_code
_entity_poly.pdbx_strand_id
1 'polypeptide(L)'
;MKGSSARLPGIPFHSRTGVSPKHAAPVEVSLRRDQALWLLAAATMTLVAHLPKLPLWVILFCATLLFWRGWLLWHGRAAPSRWILLPLVLGVAIGIRIDMGQLLGKTPGLVFLTSLLCLKLLEIRSMRDIRVVALLCFFLQFGLFFNDQSLPAAVLALVALLATLGSQVALTDPVSSTRERLKMGVILLTLGLPFMVAFFVLFPRAISPLWGIPADTAAISGLSDSMSPGTISDLILSDELAFTVEFDGLRPTPIDRYWRGPVLSRFDGRTWRMATRPPEDRPTYTPSGRRFDYRIMLEPHQQHWLPALDYPAGPVEGVRFSHDLQALAQQPVGKRALFAFSSYPDAPVGLNDHPLMLDLARQLPPQGNPRARTLAAKLKAQTPQQTVGRILAWFTDEHFIYTLQPPALGENSIDSFLFETRMGFCEHFAGAFVFLARAADVPARVVTGYQGGQINPVNGAISVRQSDAHAWAEVWYARRGWVRVDPIALVAPTRIDHGLEGALEGGLPFMLRPEYSWLRQLRYGWEAASTRWNRQVIAFDSKRQRDLMESFGLDDFSPSKALGAASIVIALLMAAYYGWAQFYRKNDGLDPLDRAWDRFSVQLAPLGLARIANEGPLDYGRRLAAACPADADALTSICTRYACLRYRLPPLRAEVDALAHAIDTLGLKTPAR
;
A
#
# COMPACT_ATOMS: atom_id res chain seq x y z
N MET A 1 79.42 -1.51 -41.15
CA MET A 1 79.18 -2.03 -42.53
C MET A 1 77.64 -1.88 -42.78
N LYS A 2 77.34 -1.06 -43.59
CA LYS A 2 76.28 -0.64 -44.47
C LYS A 2 75.39 -1.81 -44.89
N GLY A 3 74.10 -1.68 -44.63
CA GLY A 3 72.98 -2.53 -45.11
C GLY A 3 71.81 -1.68 -45.53
N SER A 4 71.54 -1.65 -46.77
CA SER A 4 70.61 -0.97 -47.62
C SER A 4 69.13 -1.06 -47.20
N SER A 5 68.46 0.04 -47.09
CA SER A 5 67.01 0.17 -46.97
C SER A 5 66.37 0.37 -48.34
N ALA A 6 65.62 -0.61 -48.81
CA ALA A 6 64.78 -0.51 -49.99
C ALA A 6 63.47 0.30 -49.63
N ARG A 7 63.27 1.44 -50.31
CA ARG A 7 62.04 2.23 -50.23
C ARG A 7 61.01 1.66 -51.21
N LEU A 8 59.80 1.38 -50.69
CA LEU A 8 58.60 1.13 -51.50
C LEU A 8 57.93 2.46 -51.87
N PRO A 9 57.33 2.58 -53.08
CA PRO A 9 56.77 3.83 -53.57
C PRO A 9 55.46 4.22 -52.89
N GLY A 10 55.34 5.51 -52.55
CA GLY A 10 54.23 6.09 -51.85
C GLY A 10 52.94 6.11 -52.65
N ILE A 11 51.88 5.69 -51.99
CA ILE A 11 50.50 5.90 -52.45
C ILE A 11 50.05 7.29 -51.97
N PRO A 12 49.48 8.15 -52.80
CA PRO A 12 49.06 9.49 -52.41
C PRO A 12 47.80 9.38 -51.52
N PHE A 13 47.88 9.77 -50.24
CA PHE A 13 46.75 10.01 -49.39
C PHE A 13 45.99 11.27 -49.81
N HIS A 14 44.86 11.10 -50.46
CA HIS A 14 43.92 12.20 -50.64
C HIS A 14 43.32 12.53 -49.26
N SER A 15 43.62 13.70 -48.73
CA SER A 15 43.00 14.31 -47.58
C SER A 15 41.48 14.49 -47.85
N ARG A 16 40.66 13.59 -47.34
CA ARG A 16 39.24 13.79 -47.25
C ARG A 16 38.99 14.91 -46.22
N THR A 17 38.60 16.06 -46.73
CA THR A 17 38.04 17.18 -45.95
C THR A 17 37.02 16.66 -44.93
N GLY A 18 37.32 16.95 -43.66
CA GLY A 18 36.47 16.60 -42.55
C GLY A 18 35.10 17.25 -42.65
N VAL A 19 34.11 16.50 -43.07
CA VAL A 19 32.71 16.83 -42.78
C VAL A 19 32.44 16.38 -41.36
N SER A 20 32.46 17.35 -40.45
CA SER A 20 31.97 17.16 -39.08
C SER A 20 30.55 16.54 -39.16
N PRO A 21 30.25 15.46 -38.44
CA PRO A 21 28.89 14.93 -38.41
C PRO A 21 28.00 15.99 -37.74
N LYS A 22 27.29 16.77 -38.57
CA LYS A 22 26.16 17.58 -38.10
C LYS A 22 25.28 16.64 -37.29
N HIS A 23 25.03 16.99 -36.02
CA HIS A 23 24.06 16.33 -35.18
C HIS A 23 22.80 16.01 -35.98
N ALA A 24 22.57 14.77 -36.33
CA ALA A 24 21.35 14.34 -36.95
C ALA A 24 20.22 14.78 -36.03
N ALA A 25 19.28 15.57 -36.54
CA ALA A 25 18.11 15.97 -35.79
C ALA A 25 17.43 14.71 -35.24
N PRO A 26 17.01 14.69 -33.97
CA PRO A 26 16.37 13.52 -33.40
C PRO A 26 15.18 13.16 -34.30
N VAL A 27 15.15 11.91 -34.75
CA VAL A 27 14.04 11.37 -35.56
C VAL A 27 12.77 11.52 -34.72
N GLU A 28 11.86 12.38 -35.13
CA GLU A 28 10.55 12.51 -34.48
C GLU A 28 9.81 11.18 -34.60
N VAL A 29 9.61 10.52 -33.47
CA VAL A 29 8.89 9.26 -33.42
C VAL A 29 7.39 9.55 -33.46
N SER A 30 6.75 9.26 -34.59
CA SER A 30 5.29 9.24 -34.65
C SER A 30 4.75 7.99 -33.99
N LEU A 31 4.33 8.12 -32.70
CA LEU A 31 3.62 7.05 -32.01
C LEU A 31 2.29 6.78 -32.73
N ARG A 32 2.01 5.49 -32.97
CA ARG A 32 0.66 5.07 -33.40
C ARG A 32 -0.33 5.37 -32.26
N ARG A 33 -1.58 5.65 -32.60
CA ARG A 33 -2.61 5.99 -31.60
C ARG A 33 -2.77 4.92 -30.52
N ASP A 34 -2.73 3.65 -30.91
CA ASP A 34 -2.83 2.52 -29.97
C ASP A 34 -1.66 2.45 -28.96
N GLN A 35 -0.43 2.71 -29.41
CA GLN A 35 0.75 2.77 -28.54
C GLN A 35 0.67 3.92 -27.52
N ALA A 36 0.23 5.10 -28.01
CA ALA A 36 0.06 6.26 -27.16
C ALA A 36 -1.07 6.08 -26.12
N LEU A 37 -2.16 5.40 -26.50
CA LEU A 37 -3.25 5.07 -25.58
C LEU A 37 -2.80 4.07 -24.48
N TRP A 38 -1.99 3.07 -24.82
CA TRP A 38 -1.42 2.15 -23.82
C TRP A 38 -0.52 2.88 -22.83
N LEU A 39 0.32 3.80 -23.31
CA LEU A 39 1.19 4.58 -22.44
C LEU A 39 0.39 5.55 -21.55
N LEU A 40 -0.67 6.16 -22.08
CA LEU A 40 -1.61 6.97 -21.32
C LEU A 40 -2.33 6.15 -20.26
N ALA A 41 -2.79 4.94 -20.60
CA ALA A 41 -3.42 4.02 -19.65
C ALA A 41 -2.45 3.62 -18.53
N ALA A 42 -1.19 3.30 -18.85
CA ALA A 42 -0.17 2.98 -17.85
C ALA A 42 0.07 4.14 -16.88
N ALA A 43 0.21 5.37 -17.40
CA ALA A 43 0.40 6.56 -16.56
C ALA A 43 -0.85 6.85 -15.69
N THR A 44 -2.05 6.70 -16.26
CA THR A 44 -3.31 6.89 -15.53
C THR A 44 -3.47 5.87 -14.40
N MET A 45 -3.23 4.57 -14.67
CA MET A 45 -3.32 3.53 -13.64
C MET A 45 -2.27 3.73 -12.54
N THR A 46 -1.07 4.17 -12.89
CA THR A 46 -0.04 4.54 -11.92
C THR A 46 -0.50 5.72 -11.05
N LEU A 47 -1.10 6.74 -11.63
CA LEU A 47 -1.60 7.90 -10.88
C LEU A 47 -2.78 7.52 -9.96
N VAL A 48 -3.73 6.70 -10.45
CA VAL A 48 -4.89 6.24 -9.66
C VAL A 48 -4.45 5.58 -8.36
N ALA A 49 -3.37 4.79 -8.39
CA ALA A 49 -2.84 4.16 -7.19
C ALA A 49 -2.34 5.16 -6.12
N HIS A 50 -2.03 6.40 -6.51
CA HIS A 50 -1.55 7.44 -5.59
C HIS A 50 -2.62 8.45 -5.16
N LEU A 51 -3.82 8.44 -5.76
CA LEU A 51 -4.88 9.44 -5.50
C LEU A 51 -5.16 9.69 -4.01
N PRO A 52 -5.25 8.67 -3.13
CA PRO A 52 -5.57 8.90 -1.71
C PRO A 52 -4.53 9.72 -0.94
N LYS A 53 -3.33 9.89 -1.49
CA LYS A 53 -2.20 10.58 -0.83
C LYS A 53 -1.83 11.90 -1.50
N LEU A 54 -2.50 12.26 -2.59
CA LEU A 54 -2.22 13.49 -3.33
C LEU A 54 -3.18 14.61 -2.91
N PRO A 55 -2.69 15.85 -2.73
CA PRO A 55 -3.54 17.02 -2.54
C PRO A 55 -4.49 17.21 -3.74
N LEU A 56 -5.68 17.75 -3.48
CA LEU A 56 -6.71 17.94 -4.50
C LEU A 56 -6.21 18.75 -5.71
N TRP A 57 -5.43 19.80 -5.46
CA TRP A 57 -4.87 20.62 -6.55
C TRP A 57 -3.93 19.84 -7.48
N VAL A 58 -3.17 18.88 -6.93
CA VAL A 58 -2.30 17.98 -7.73
C VAL A 58 -3.14 17.01 -8.56
N ILE A 59 -4.19 16.45 -7.97
CA ILE A 59 -5.12 15.56 -8.68
C ILE A 59 -5.74 16.29 -9.88
N LEU A 60 -6.25 17.50 -9.65
CA LEU A 60 -6.85 18.32 -10.71
C LEU A 60 -5.82 18.72 -11.79
N PHE A 61 -4.61 19.09 -11.38
CA PHE A 61 -3.52 19.39 -12.28
C PHE A 61 -3.14 18.19 -13.17
N CYS A 62 -2.89 17.03 -12.57
CA CYS A 62 -2.56 15.81 -13.31
C CYS A 62 -3.70 15.36 -14.23
N ALA A 63 -4.95 15.41 -13.74
CA ALA A 63 -6.12 15.08 -14.55
C ALA A 63 -6.23 16.00 -15.80
N THR A 64 -6.01 17.31 -15.63
CA THR A 64 -6.00 18.28 -16.72
C THR A 64 -4.91 17.95 -17.76
N LEU A 65 -3.70 17.60 -17.31
CA LEU A 65 -2.61 17.23 -18.21
C LEU A 65 -2.88 15.92 -18.96
N LEU A 66 -3.44 14.91 -18.29
CA LEU A 66 -3.82 13.64 -18.91
C LEU A 66 -4.95 13.84 -19.94
N PHE A 67 -5.95 14.64 -19.57
CA PHE A 67 -7.03 15.02 -20.49
C PHE A 67 -6.48 15.77 -21.71
N TRP A 68 -5.61 16.76 -21.51
CA TRP A 68 -4.97 17.50 -22.57
C TRP A 68 -4.18 16.59 -23.51
N ARG A 69 -3.40 15.64 -22.95
CA ARG A 69 -2.69 14.64 -23.76
C ARG A 69 -3.64 13.77 -24.57
N GLY A 70 -4.70 13.27 -23.94
CA GLY A 70 -5.74 12.48 -24.61
C GLY A 70 -6.40 13.25 -25.76
N TRP A 71 -6.73 14.52 -25.52
CA TRP A 71 -7.30 15.40 -26.54
C TRP A 71 -6.36 15.64 -27.73
N LEU A 72 -5.05 15.89 -27.46
CA LEU A 72 -4.05 16.02 -28.51
C LEU A 72 -3.94 14.77 -29.39
N LEU A 73 -3.97 13.59 -28.76
CA LEU A 73 -3.94 12.29 -29.45
C LEU A 73 -5.18 12.07 -30.31
N TRP A 74 -6.36 12.44 -29.78
CA TRP A 74 -7.62 12.30 -30.49
C TRP A 74 -7.65 13.14 -31.75
N HIS A 75 -7.18 14.39 -31.67
CA HIS A 75 -7.17 15.34 -32.80
C HIS A 75 -5.90 15.27 -33.67
N GLY A 76 -4.96 14.35 -33.36
CA GLY A 76 -3.72 14.22 -34.12
C GLY A 76 -2.80 15.44 -34.06
N ARG A 77 -2.90 16.25 -32.97
CA ARG A 77 -2.10 17.45 -32.78
C ARG A 77 -0.74 17.14 -32.19
N ALA A 78 0.29 17.91 -32.56
CA ALA A 78 1.63 17.79 -32.05
C ALA A 78 1.71 18.13 -30.54
N ALA A 79 2.73 17.59 -29.87
CA ALA A 79 3.03 17.89 -28.48
C ALA A 79 3.35 19.38 -28.28
N PRO A 80 2.97 20.00 -27.13
CA PRO A 80 3.24 21.41 -26.87
C PRO A 80 4.75 21.69 -26.79
N SER A 81 5.13 22.96 -26.98
CA SER A 81 6.52 23.38 -26.87
C SER A 81 7.04 23.18 -25.42
N ARG A 82 8.31 22.73 -25.29
CA ARG A 82 8.99 22.64 -24.00
C ARG A 82 8.99 23.96 -23.20
N TRP A 83 8.92 25.08 -23.88
CA TRP A 83 8.84 26.40 -23.24
C TRP A 83 7.52 26.64 -22.50
N ILE A 84 6.44 25.92 -22.88
CA ILE A 84 5.16 25.93 -22.14
C ILE A 84 5.24 25.03 -20.92
N LEU A 85 6.02 23.96 -20.97
CA LEU A 85 6.13 22.98 -19.86
C LEU A 85 7.02 23.49 -18.72
N LEU A 86 8.04 24.31 -19.01
CA LEU A 86 8.93 24.88 -18.00
C LEU A 86 8.21 25.67 -16.91
N PRO A 87 7.33 26.66 -17.22
CA PRO A 87 6.56 27.37 -16.19
C PRO A 87 5.62 26.46 -15.41
N LEU A 88 5.11 25.37 -16.00
CA LEU A 88 4.28 24.39 -15.29
C LEU A 88 5.10 23.61 -14.27
N VAL A 89 6.32 23.18 -14.60
CA VAL A 89 7.24 22.55 -13.61
C VAL A 89 7.56 23.50 -12.46
N LEU A 90 7.84 24.77 -12.77
CA LEU A 90 8.10 25.79 -11.75
C LEU A 90 6.86 26.03 -10.88
N GLY A 91 5.68 26.09 -11.49
CA GLY A 91 4.40 26.23 -10.80
C GLY A 91 4.14 25.07 -9.81
N VAL A 92 4.46 23.84 -10.21
CA VAL A 92 4.39 22.67 -9.30
C VAL A 92 5.35 22.83 -8.12
N ALA A 93 6.60 23.24 -8.36
CA ALA A 93 7.58 23.44 -7.28
C ALA A 93 7.13 24.55 -6.31
N ILE A 94 6.59 25.65 -6.82
CA ILE A 94 6.03 26.73 -5.99
C ILE A 94 4.80 26.24 -5.21
N GLY A 95 3.89 25.51 -5.86
CA GLY A 95 2.72 24.93 -5.20
C GLY A 95 3.08 24.00 -4.04
N ILE A 96 4.07 23.10 -4.24
CA ILE A 96 4.61 22.25 -3.19
C ILE A 96 5.18 23.09 -2.03
N ARG A 97 5.93 24.17 -2.35
CA ARG A 97 6.55 25.03 -1.33
C ARG A 97 5.51 25.78 -0.49
N ILE A 98 4.41 26.20 -1.12
CA ILE A 98 3.31 26.89 -0.44
C ILE A 98 2.50 25.93 0.42
N ASP A 99 2.10 24.77 -0.15
CA ASP A 99 1.19 23.82 0.50
C ASP A 99 1.87 23.01 1.62
N MET A 100 3.13 22.59 1.38
CA MET A 100 3.84 21.65 2.27
C MET A 100 4.98 22.29 3.07
N GLY A 101 5.28 23.57 2.84
CA GLY A 101 6.34 24.31 3.55
C GLY A 101 7.77 23.86 3.21
N GLN A 102 7.96 22.75 2.49
CA GLN A 102 9.27 22.17 2.13
C GLN A 102 9.21 21.55 0.73
N LEU A 103 10.35 21.53 0.01
CA LEU A 103 10.45 20.94 -1.33
C LEU A 103 10.97 19.50 -1.31
N LEU A 104 11.69 19.12 -0.27
CA LEU A 104 12.29 17.81 -0.09
C LEU A 104 11.54 17.05 1.00
N GLY A 105 11.28 15.79 0.76
CA GLY A 105 10.55 14.92 1.68
C GLY A 105 9.79 13.84 0.94
N LYS A 106 9.16 12.93 1.68
CA LYS A 106 8.41 11.80 1.13
C LYS A 106 7.20 12.27 0.31
N THR A 107 6.35 13.08 0.92
CA THR A 107 5.13 13.59 0.27
C THR A 107 5.42 14.64 -0.81
N PRO A 108 6.27 15.66 -0.58
CA PRO A 108 6.70 16.57 -1.65
C PRO A 108 7.32 15.86 -2.86
N GLY A 109 8.18 14.86 -2.60
CA GLY A 109 8.80 14.06 -3.67
C GLY A 109 7.79 13.27 -4.49
N LEU A 110 6.79 12.66 -3.84
CA LEU A 110 5.69 11.96 -4.52
C LEU A 110 4.88 12.92 -5.41
N VAL A 111 4.49 14.08 -4.88
CA VAL A 111 3.74 15.10 -5.62
C VAL A 111 4.54 15.59 -6.84
N PHE A 112 5.84 15.83 -6.66
CA PHE A 112 6.71 16.26 -7.74
C PHE A 112 6.82 15.19 -8.84
N LEU A 113 7.05 13.92 -8.46
CA LEU A 113 7.22 12.82 -9.41
C LEU A 113 5.93 12.48 -10.18
N THR A 114 4.77 12.52 -9.52
CA THR A 114 3.47 12.30 -10.18
C THR A 114 3.15 13.42 -11.17
N SER A 115 3.43 14.67 -10.79
CA SER A 115 3.30 15.82 -11.70
C SER A 115 4.28 15.74 -12.86
N LEU A 116 5.53 15.35 -12.60
CA LEU A 116 6.56 15.17 -13.63
C LEU A 116 6.19 14.06 -14.62
N LEU A 117 5.58 12.96 -14.17
CA LEU A 117 5.08 11.91 -15.05
C LEU A 117 4.07 12.46 -16.05
N CYS A 118 3.08 13.25 -15.60
CA CYS A 118 2.06 13.84 -16.46
C CYS A 118 2.64 14.88 -17.42
N LEU A 119 3.57 15.72 -16.95
CA LEU A 119 4.28 16.69 -17.80
C LEU A 119 5.15 16.01 -18.85
N LYS A 120 5.88 14.95 -18.46
CA LYS A 120 6.73 14.19 -19.39
C LYS A 120 5.92 13.45 -20.45
N LEU A 121 4.70 13.04 -20.11
CA LEU A 121 3.77 12.43 -21.07
C LEU A 121 3.35 13.43 -22.18
N LEU A 122 3.24 14.72 -21.83
CA LEU A 122 2.99 15.79 -22.82
C LEU A 122 4.22 16.11 -23.69
N GLU A 123 5.43 15.90 -23.17
CA GLU A 123 6.68 16.25 -23.86
C GLU A 123 7.15 15.21 -24.87
N ILE A 124 6.55 14.02 -24.93
CA ILE A 124 7.04 12.89 -25.74
C ILE A 124 7.28 13.29 -27.20
N ARG A 125 8.55 13.21 -27.63
CA ARG A 125 9.00 13.44 -29.01
C ARG A 125 9.97 12.37 -29.51
N SER A 126 10.56 11.60 -28.61
CA SER A 126 11.59 10.62 -28.94
C SER A 126 11.36 9.30 -28.19
N MET A 127 11.98 8.21 -28.67
CA MET A 127 12.00 6.91 -27.96
C MET A 127 12.62 7.00 -26.57
N ARG A 128 13.53 7.94 -26.36
CA ARG A 128 14.10 8.22 -25.04
C ARG A 128 13.03 8.72 -24.08
N ASP A 129 12.15 9.63 -24.50
CA ASP A 129 11.09 10.19 -23.66
C ASP A 129 10.10 9.11 -23.23
N ILE A 130 9.75 8.20 -24.15
CA ILE A 130 8.88 7.05 -23.87
C ILE A 130 9.48 6.15 -22.79
N ARG A 131 10.78 5.84 -22.91
CA ARG A 131 11.49 5.03 -21.89
C ARG A 131 11.52 5.74 -20.53
N VAL A 132 11.69 7.06 -20.51
CA VAL A 132 11.64 7.85 -19.27
C VAL A 132 10.25 7.78 -18.63
N VAL A 133 9.17 7.90 -19.41
CA VAL A 133 7.80 7.74 -18.89
C VAL A 133 7.59 6.35 -18.29
N ALA A 134 8.04 5.30 -18.97
CA ALA A 134 7.95 3.93 -18.46
C ALA A 134 8.72 3.75 -17.17
N LEU A 135 9.96 4.27 -17.11
CA LEU A 135 10.78 4.23 -15.88
C LEU A 135 10.11 5.00 -14.73
N LEU A 136 9.52 6.15 -15.01
CA LEU A 136 8.77 6.91 -13.99
C LEU A 136 7.55 6.12 -13.50
N CYS A 137 6.81 5.42 -14.39
CA CYS A 137 5.72 4.54 -13.99
C CYS A 137 6.22 3.42 -13.05
N PHE A 138 7.28 2.71 -13.41
CA PHE A 138 7.87 1.66 -12.56
C PHE A 138 8.35 2.21 -11.21
N PHE A 139 9.01 3.36 -11.22
CA PHE A 139 9.51 3.99 -10.01
C PHE A 139 8.37 4.43 -9.08
N LEU A 140 7.31 5.02 -9.61
CA LEU A 140 6.13 5.41 -8.83
C LEU A 140 5.39 4.19 -8.29
N GLN A 141 5.23 3.12 -9.08
CA GLN A 141 4.62 1.86 -8.61
C GLN A 141 5.41 1.24 -7.45
N PHE A 142 6.74 1.27 -7.51
CA PHE A 142 7.59 0.89 -6.38
C PHE A 142 7.41 1.84 -5.19
N GLY A 143 7.38 3.16 -5.47
CA GLY A 143 7.19 4.21 -4.46
C GLY A 143 5.85 4.13 -3.72
N LEU A 144 4.83 3.49 -4.31
CA LEU A 144 3.52 3.30 -3.67
C LEU A 144 3.66 2.57 -2.32
N PHE A 145 4.50 1.53 -2.26
CA PHE A 145 4.69 0.71 -1.06
C PHE A 145 5.43 1.42 0.08
N PHE A 146 6.06 2.57 -0.17
CA PHE A 146 6.58 3.42 0.92
C PHE A 146 5.45 4.10 1.70
N ASN A 147 4.28 4.29 1.07
CA ASN A 147 3.15 4.99 1.67
C ASN A 147 2.05 4.04 2.13
N ASP A 148 1.79 3.00 1.35
CA ASP A 148 0.71 2.06 1.62
C ASP A 148 1.13 0.65 1.18
N GLN A 149 1.15 -0.28 2.13
CA GLN A 149 1.48 -1.68 1.91
C GLN A 149 0.24 -2.58 1.97
N SER A 150 -0.96 -2.00 1.92
CA SER A 150 -2.22 -2.73 1.97
C SER A 150 -2.44 -3.61 0.74
N LEU A 151 -3.32 -4.61 0.87
CA LEU A 151 -3.71 -5.45 -0.26
C LEU A 151 -4.33 -4.65 -1.43
N PRO A 152 -5.18 -3.62 -1.21
CA PRO A 152 -5.65 -2.75 -2.30
C PRO A 152 -4.51 -2.08 -3.06
N ALA A 153 -3.52 -1.54 -2.35
CA ALA A 153 -2.36 -0.91 -2.98
C ALA A 153 -1.57 -1.92 -3.84
N ALA A 154 -1.40 -3.16 -3.35
CA ALA A 154 -0.73 -4.22 -4.11
C ALA A 154 -1.50 -4.60 -5.39
N VAL A 155 -2.83 -4.69 -5.32
CA VAL A 155 -3.67 -4.96 -6.50
C VAL A 155 -3.60 -3.82 -7.51
N LEU A 156 -3.69 -2.57 -7.06
CA LEU A 156 -3.56 -1.40 -7.93
C LEU A 156 -2.17 -1.32 -8.58
N ALA A 157 -1.11 -1.61 -7.82
CA ALA A 157 0.25 -1.68 -8.34
C ALA A 157 0.39 -2.76 -9.41
N LEU A 158 -0.21 -3.95 -9.20
CA LEU A 158 -0.20 -5.04 -10.17
C LEU A 158 -0.91 -4.65 -11.47
N VAL A 159 -2.07 -4.00 -11.38
CA VAL A 159 -2.82 -3.51 -12.55
C VAL A 159 -2.01 -2.45 -13.31
N ALA A 160 -1.42 -1.48 -12.59
CA ALA A 160 -0.58 -0.44 -13.18
C ALA A 160 0.69 -1.03 -13.82
N LEU A 161 1.29 -2.04 -13.18
CA LEU A 161 2.45 -2.76 -13.69
C LEU A 161 2.10 -3.52 -14.99
N LEU A 162 0.97 -4.20 -15.03
CA LEU A 162 0.48 -4.89 -16.22
C LEU A 162 0.22 -3.92 -17.38
N ALA A 163 -0.38 -2.76 -17.10
CA ALA A 163 -0.58 -1.71 -18.09
C ALA A 163 0.76 -1.14 -18.61
N THR A 164 1.74 -0.96 -17.72
CA THR A 164 3.08 -0.48 -18.08
C THR A 164 3.81 -1.51 -18.93
N LEU A 165 3.79 -2.80 -18.59
CA LEU A 165 4.36 -3.88 -19.41
C LEU A 165 3.66 -3.98 -20.76
N GLY A 166 2.31 -3.91 -20.77
CA GLY A 166 1.53 -3.89 -22.01
C GLY A 166 1.91 -2.74 -22.94
N SER A 167 2.21 -1.55 -22.36
CA SER A 167 2.70 -0.40 -23.14
C SER A 167 4.07 -0.66 -23.77
N GLN A 168 4.98 -1.37 -23.07
CA GLN A 168 6.29 -1.73 -23.64
C GLN A 168 6.15 -2.78 -24.76
N VAL A 169 5.25 -3.75 -24.61
CA VAL A 169 4.94 -4.72 -25.68
C VAL A 169 4.36 -3.99 -26.89
N ALA A 170 3.42 -3.05 -26.70
CA ALA A 170 2.85 -2.27 -27.78
C ALA A 170 3.89 -1.44 -28.56
N LEU A 171 4.98 -1.04 -27.92
CA LEU A 171 6.08 -0.31 -28.53
C LEU A 171 7.02 -1.21 -29.33
N THR A 172 7.25 -2.45 -28.86
CA THR A 172 8.15 -3.41 -29.52
C THR A 172 7.44 -4.18 -30.63
N ASP A 173 6.16 -4.50 -30.45
CA ASP A 173 5.32 -5.15 -31.45
C ASP A 173 4.03 -4.35 -31.72
N PRO A 174 4.08 -3.43 -32.71
CA PRO A 174 2.95 -2.57 -33.03
C PRO A 174 1.72 -3.29 -33.60
N VAL A 175 1.87 -4.52 -34.10
CA VAL A 175 0.79 -5.27 -34.76
C VAL A 175 0.02 -6.13 -33.77
N SER A 176 0.61 -6.41 -32.60
CA SER A 176 -0.01 -7.26 -31.58
C SER A 176 -1.37 -6.73 -31.12
N SER A 177 -2.29 -7.64 -30.88
CA SER A 177 -3.61 -7.34 -30.33
C SER A 177 -3.53 -7.01 -28.83
N THR A 178 -4.54 -6.33 -28.27
CA THR A 178 -4.65 -6.07 -26.83
C THR A 178 -4.52 -7.32 -25.97
N ARG A 179 -5.13 -8.44 -26.42
CA ARG A 179 -5.06 -9.72 -25.73
C ARG A 179 -3.63 -10.29 -25.70
N GLU A 180 -2.91 -10.18 -26.78
CA GLU A 180 -1.50 -10.63 -26.88
C GLU A 180 -0.59 -9.77 -26.00
N ARG A 181 -0.78 -8.46 -25.96
CA ARG A 181 -0.05 -7.54 -25.07
C ARG A 181 -0.26 -7.87 -23.61
N LEU A 182 -1.51 -8.09 -23.19
CA LEU A 182 -1.83 -8.51 -21.82
C LEU A 182 -1.26 -9.90 -21.51
N LYS A 183 -1.39 -10.87 -22.43
CA LYS A 183 -0.81 -12.20 -22.28
C LYS A 183 0.71 -12.13 -22.07
N MET A 184 1.41 -11.34 -22.90
CA MET A 184 2.86 -11.17 -22.77
C MET A 184 3.21 -10.47 -21.44
N GLY A 185 2.44 -9.45 -21.02
CA GLY A 185 2.60 -8.81 -19.73
C GLY A 185 2.46 -9.80 -18.55
N VAL A 186 1.46 -10.67 -18.59
CA VAL A 186 1.28 -11.74 -17.58
C VAL A 186 2.45 -12.74 -17.61
N ILE A 187 2.93 -13.14 -18.78
CA ILE A 187 4.10 -14.03 -18.90
C ILE A 187 5.32 -13.37 -18.26
N LEU A 188 5.60 -12.09 -18.54
CA LEU A 188 6.72 -11.37 -17.95
C LEU A 188 6.62 -11.26 -16.42
N LEU A 189 5.41 -11.02 -15.90
CA LEU A 189 5.14 -11.03 -14.45
C LEU A 189 5.39 -12.41 -13.84
N THR A 190 4.93 -13.46 -14.50
CA THR A 190 5.12 -14.85 -14.04
C THR A 190 6.59 -15.24 -14.03
N LEU A 191 7.37 -14.81 -15.04
CA LEU A 191 8.81 -15.01 -15.09
C LEU A 191 9.57 -14.21 -14.01
N GLY A 192 9.02 -13.07 -13.60
CA GLY A 192 9.56 -12.28 -12.50
C GLY A 192 9.22 -12.83 -11.10
N LEU A 193 8.19 -13.68 -10.98
CA LEU A 193 7.71 -14.18 -9.69
C LEU A 193 8.76 -14.94 -8.87
N PRO A 194 9.56 -15.87 -9.42
CA PRO A 194 10.62 -16.55 -8.67
C PRO A 194 11.65 -15.59 -8.11
N PHE A 195 12.02 -14.55 -8.87
CA PHE A 195 12.94 -13.51 -8.40
C PHE A 195 12.32 -12.68 -7.27
N MET A 196 11.05 -12.31 -7.40
CA MET A 196 10.32 -11.59 -6.35
C MET A 196 10.29 -12.39 -5.05
N VAL A 197 9.99 -13.70 -5.11
CA VAL A 197 9.96 -14.58 -3.93
C VAL A 197 11.37 -14.70 -3.33
N ALA A 198 12.41 -14.89 -4.15
CA ALA A 198 13.79 -14.97 -3.67
C ALA A 198 14.20 -13.67 -2.95
N PHE A 199 13.93 -12.52 -3.54
CA PHE A 199 14.19 -11.22 -2.89
C PHE A 199 13.38 -11.05 -1.61
N PHE A 200 12.11 -11.42 -1.61
CA PHE A 200 11.23 -11.26 -0.45
C PHE A 200 11.69 -12.08 0.75
N VAL A 201 12.13 -13.33 0.51
CA VAL A 201 12.53 -14.27 1.56
C VAL A 201 13.97 -14.03 2.02
N LEU A 202 14.90 -13.80 1.08
CA LEU A 202 16.34 -13.79 1.36
C LEU A 202 16.92 -12.39 1.61
N PHE A 203 16.27 -11.32 1.12
CA PHE A 203 16.83 -9.98 1.29
C PHE A 203 16.79 -9.56 2.78
N PRO A 204 17.92 -9.13 3.36
CA PRO A 204 17.99 -8.78 4.79
C PRO A 204 17.01 -7.67 5.16
N ARG A 205 16.20 -7.88 6.20
CA ARG A 205 15.26 -6.89 6.73
C ARG A 205 16.00 -5.93 7.66
N ALA A 206 16.09 -4.66 7.30
CA ALA A 206 16.66 -3.63 8.15
C ALA A 206 15.72 -3.36 9.34
N ILE A 207 16.29 -3.32 10.56
CA ILE A 207 15.54 -3.06 11.81
C ILE A 207 15.10 -1.60 11.87
N SER A 208 15.82 -0.69 11.22
CA SER A 208 15.51 0.74 11.14
C SER A 208 15.75 1.28 9.74
N PRO A 209 15.07 2.38 9.35
CA PRO A 209 15.37 3.07 8.10
C PRO A 209 16.84 3.49 8.05
N LEU A 210 17.52 3.26 6.92
CA LEU A 210 18.92 3.65 6.73
C LEU A 210 19.13 5.18 6.71
N TRP A 211 18.05 5.95 6.57
CA TRP A 211 18.02 7.41 6.60
C TRP A 211 16.82 7.88 7.40
N GLY A 212 17.00 8.94 8.19
CA GLY A 212 15.93 9.59 8.91
C GLY A 212 14.94 10.24 7.92
N ILE A 213 13.74 9.70 7.82
CA ILE A 213 12.66 10.34 7.08
C ILE A 213 11.95 11.26 8.07
N PRO A 214 11.79 12.57 7.78
CA PRO A 214 10.97 13.45 8.60
C PRO A 214 9.57 12.85 8.73
N ALA A 215 9.04 12.81 9.96
CA ALA A 215 7.69 12.35 10.21
C ALA A 215 6.71 13.33 9.53
N ASP A 216 5.89 12.83 8.60
CA ASP A 216 4.77 13.60 8.08
C ASP A 216 3.76 13.82 9.22
N THR A 217 3.48 15.06 9.55
CA THR A 217 2.42 15.47 10.48
C THR A 217 1.05 15.40 9.77
N ALA A 218 0.70 14.23 9.25
CA ALA A 218 -0.63 14.02 8.69
C ALA A 218 -1.67 13.98 9.81
N ALA A 219 -2.84 14.54 9.56
CA ALA A 219 -3.98 14.50 10.47
C ALA A 219 -4.31 13.04 10.85
N ILE A 220 -4.44 12.79 12.15
CA ILE A 220 -4.54 11.47 12.74
C ILE A 220 -6.01 11.16 12.94
N SER A 221 -6.52 10.07 12.33
CA SER A 221 -7.79 9.47 12.71
C SER A 221 -7.54 8.48 13.84
N GLY A 222 -8.20 8.65 14.98
CA GLY A 222 -8.08 7.74 16.11
C GLY A 222 -8.31 8.42 17.46
N LEU A 223 -8.37 7.61 18.53
CA LEU A 223 -8.54 8.10 19.90
C LEU A 223 -7.41 9.06 20.29
N SER A 224 -7.76 10.14 20.98
CA SER A 224 -6.84 11.15 21.48
C SER A 224 -6.41 10.86 22.93
N ASP A 225 -5.28 11.45 23.35
CA ASP A 225 -4.79 11.47 24.74
C ASP A 225 -5.65 12.37 25.66
N SER A 226 -6.73 12.91 25.12
CA SER A 226 -7.69 13.73 25.84
C SER A 226 -9.11 13.48 25.34
N MET A 227 -10.10 13.72 26.21
CA MET A 227 -11.51 13.59 25.93
C MET A 227 -12.24 14.82 26.43
N SER A 228 -12.90 15.52 25.54
CA SER A 228 -13.82 16.63 25.82
C SER A 228 -15.14 16.40 25.08
N PRO A 229 -16.26 17.01 25.52
CA PRO A 229 -17.53 16.83 24.84
C PRO A 229 -17.45 17.11 23.33
N GLY A 230 -17.76 16.09 22.50
CA GLY A 230 -17.68 16.13 21.05
C GLY A 230 -16.44 15.48 20.42
N THR A 231 -15.44 15.10 21.21
CA THR A 231 -14.14 14.58 20.66
C THR A 231 -14.26 13.19 20.03
N ILE A 232 -15.11 12.32 20.54
CA ILE A 232 -15.28 10.94 20.06
C ILE A 232 -16.36 10.87 18.97
N SER A 233 -17.22 11.88 18.82
CA SER A 233 -18.33 11.85 17.87
C SER A 233 -17.90 11.67 16.42
N ASP A 234 -16.87 12.39 15.97
CA ASP A 234 -16.37 12.27 14.61
C ASP A 234 -15.76 10.89 14.34
N LEU A 235 -15.18 10.29 15.38
CA LEU A 235 -14.60 8.96 15.32
C LEU A 235 -15.66 7.88 15.16
N ILE A 236 -16.74 7.96 15.95
CA ILE A 236 -17.86 7.01 15.92
C ILE A 236 -18.58 6.99 14.56
N LEU A 237 -18.52 8.08 13.80
CA LEU A 237 -19.10 8.17 12.46
C LEU A 237 -18.21 7.53 11.38
N SER A 238 -16.98 7.16 11.68
CA SER A 238 -16.05 6.55 10.74
C SER A 238 -16.14 5.02 10.76
N ASP A 239 -16.38 4.41 9.59
CA ASP A 239 -16.37 2.95 9.39
C ASP A 239 -14.94 2.41 9.10
N GLU A 240 -13.90 3.24 9.26
CA GLU A 240 -12.52 2.83 9.05
C GLU A 240 -12.10 1.76 10.06
N LEU A 241 -11.30 0.80 9.60
CA LEU A 241 -10.73 -0.24 10.44
C LEU A 241 -9.71 0.37 11.40
N ALA A 242 -9.89 0.15 12.71
CA ALA A 242 -8.92 0.53 13.72
C ALA A 242 -7.87 -0.59 13.92
N PHE A 243 -8.33 -1.83 14.05
CA PHE A 243 -7.48 -3.02 14.17
C PHE A 243 -8.27 -4.31 13.94
N THR A 244 -7.54 -5.40 13.71
CA THR A 244 -8.10 -6.75 13.69
C THR A 244 -7.48 -7.60 14.77
N VAL A 245 -8.26 -8.52 15.35
CA VAL A 245 -7.82 -9.41 16.41
C VAL A 245 -8.04 -10.87 16.03
N GLU A 246 -7.01 -11.67 16.19
CA GLU A 246 -7.07 -13.12 16.06
C GLU A 246 -6.78 -13.74 17.43
N PHE A 247 -7.70 -14.54 17.95
CA PHE A 247 -7.54 -15.27 19.21
C PHE A 247 -6.95 -16.64 18.97
N ASP A 248 -6.01 -17.02 19.82
CA ASP A 248 -5.43 -18.36 19.85
C ASP A 248 -6.21 -19.18 20.92
N GLY A 249 -7.36 -19.76 20.54
CA GLY A 249 -8.22 -20.55 21.41
C GLY A 249 -9.47 -19.82 21.89
N LEU A 250 -9.60 -19.61 23.21
CA LEU A 250 -10.80 -19.02 23.83
C LEU A 250 -11.01 -17.58 23.35
N ARG A 251 -12.28 -17.22 23.09
CA ARG A 251 -12.68 -15.85 22.69
C ARG A 251 -13.60 -15.24 23.73
N PRO A 252 -13.45 -13.95 24.04
CA PRO A 252 -14.39 -13.25 24.93
C PRO A 252 -15.75 -13.06 24.24
N THR A 253 -16.80 -13.03 25.04
CA THR A 253 -18.15 -12.68 24.56
C THR A 253 -18.20 -11.21 24.12
N PRO A 254 -19.15 -10.79 23.27
CA PRO A 254 -19.21 -9.38 22.81
C PRO A 254 -19.22 -8.38 23.96
N ILE A 255 -19.93 -8.68 25.03
CA ILE A 255 -20.05 -7.83 26.23
C ILE A 255 -18.71 -7.72 27.02
N ASP A 256 -17.80 -8.67 26.86
CA ASP A 256 -16.50 -8.68 27.53
C ASP A 256 -15.37 -8.06 26.68
N ARG A 257 -15.66 -7.62 25.43
CA ARG A 257 -14.66 -7.10 24.49
C ARG A 257 -14.42 -5.61 24.72
N TYR A 258 -13.72 -5.28 25.80
CA TYR A 258 -13.24 -3.93 26.05
C TYR A 258 -11.74 -3.83 25.74
N TRP A 259 -11.44 -3.09 24.68
CA TRP A 259 -10.07 -2.87 24.19
C TRP A 259 -9.54 -1.57 24.79
N ARG A 260 -8.82 -1.72 25.88
CA ARG A 260 -8.28 -0.63 26.68
C ARG A 260 -7.27 0.19 25.89
N GLY A 261 -7.46 1.49 25.84
CA GLY A 261 -6.57 2.49 25.26
C GLY A 261 -6.10 3.50 26.34
N PRO A 262 -6.14 4.82 26.06
CA PRO A 262 -5.77 5.86 27.00
C PRO A 262 -6.58 5.86 28.30
N VAL A 263 -5.90 6.07 29.42
CA VAL A 263 -6.52 6.28 30.75
C VAL A 263 -6.39 7.74 31.12
N LEU A 264 -7.53 8.39 31.32
CA LEU A 264 -7.64 9.82 31.54
C LEU A 264 -7.91 10.09 33.02
N SER A 265 -6.86 10.48 33.76
CA SER A 265 -6.94 10.65 35.22
C SER A 265 -7.04 12.09 35.67
N ARG A 266 -6.80 13.09 34.81
CA ARG A 266 -6.90 14.52 35.16
C ARG A 266 -8.10 15.18 34.49
N PHE A 267 -8.86 15.94 35.27
CA PHE A 267 -9.97 16.77 34.78
C PHE A 267 -9.69 18.23 35.02
N ASP A 268 -9.76 19.06 33.98
CA ASP A 268 -9.51 20.50 34.07
C ASP A 268 -10.79 21.36 34.27
N GLY A 269 -11.96 20.72 34.34
CA GLY A 269 -13.28 21.38 34.42
C GLY A 269 -14.15 21.10 33.18
N ARG A 270 -13.52 20.78 32.05
CA ARG A 270 -14.20 20.45 30.79
C ARG A 270 -13.61 19.21 30.10
N THR A 271 -12.29 19.07 30.14
CA THR A 271 -11.53 18.04 29.40
C THR A 271 -10.88 17.06 30.37
N TRP A 272 -11.05 15.78 30.09
CA TRP A 272 -10.29 14.69 30.70
C TRP A 272 -8.99 14.47 29.94
N ARG A 273 -7.85 14.35 30.64
CA ARG A 273 -6.52 14.18 30.06
C ARG A 273 -5.74 13.07 30.73
N MET A 274 -4.80 12.48 30.02
CA MET A 274 -3.80 11.61 30.62
C MET A 274 -2.95 12.37 31.66
N ALA A 275 -2.46 11.66 32.68
CA ALA A 275 -1.45 12.23 33.58
C ALA A 275 -0.17 12.59 32.81
N THR A 276 0.44 13.73 33.13
CA THR A 276 1.61 14.30 32.41
C THR A 276 2.86 13.40 32.52
N ARG A 277 2.92 12.52 33.52
CA ARG A 277 3.89 11.43 33.69
C ARG A 277 3.14 10.23 34.25
N PRO A 278 2.84 9.22 33.45
CA PRO A 278 2.45 7.94 34.03
C PRO A 278 3.62 7.44 34.88
N PRO A 279 3.40 7.00 36.13
CA PRO A 279 4.44 6.36 36.92
C PRO A 279 5.07 5.23 36.11
N GLU A 280 6.39 5.16 36.08
CA GLU A 280 7.14 4.17 35.27
C GLU A 280 6.98 2.75 35.81
N ASP A 281 6.55 2.61 37.05
CA ASP A 281 6.41 1.31 37.71
C ASP A 281 5.11 0.62 37.30
N ARG A 282 5.27 -0.52 36.69
CA ARG A 282 4.19 -1.43 36.33
C ARG A 282 3.48 -1.88 37.60
N PRO A 283 2.15 -1.77 37.71
CA PRO A 283 1.43 -2.35 38.86
C PRO A 283 1.63 -3.86 38.83
N THR A 284 2.11 -4.38 39.93
CA THR A 284 2.17 -5.84 40.14
C THR A 284 0.78 -6.34 40.43
N TYR A 285 0.26 -7.18 39.55
CA TYR A 285 -0.95 -7.96 39.84
C TYR A 285 -0.67 -9.43 39.53
N THR A 286 -1.39 -10.32 40.22
CA THR A 286 -1.30 -11.74 39.95
C THR A 286 -2.31 -12.12 38.88
N PRO A 287 -1.87 -12.54 37.69
CA PRO A 287 -2.77 -13.00 36.64
C PRO A 287 -3.63 -14.16 37.17
N SER A 288 -4.95 -14.00 37.09
CA SER A 288 -5.91 -15.00 37.57
C SER A 288 -7.19 -14.96 36.77
N GLY A 289 -7.95 -16.05 36.74
CA GLY A 289 -9.17 -16.16 35.96
C GLY A 289 -8.93 -16.61 34.52
N ARG A 290 -9.84 -16.22 33.62
CA ARG A 290 -9.79 -16.60 32.20
C ARG A 290 -8.59 -15.91 31.51
N ARG A 291 -7.81 -16.71 30.80
CA ARG A 291 -6.70 -16.23 29.96
C ARG A 291 -7.13 -16.17 28.52
N PHE A 292 -6.81 -15.05 27.86
CA PHE A 292 -7.01 -14.84 26.44
C PHE A 292 -5.67 -14.54 25.78
N ASP A 293 -5.25 -15.42 24.86
CA ASP A 293 -4.07 -15.21 24.01
C ASP A 293 -4.53 -14.77 22.64
N TYR A 294 -3.97 -13.66 22.13
CA TYR A 294 -4.43 -13.08 20.89
C TYR A 294 -3.36 -12.22 20.23
N ARG A 295 -3.53 -11.99 18.95
CA ARG A 295 -2.72 -11.08 18.14
C ARG A 295 -3.58 -9.94 17.62
N ILE A 296 -3.06 -8.73 17.72
CA ILE A 296 -3.68 -7.49 17.19
C ILE A 296 -2.86 -7.00 16.01
N MET A 297 -3.48 -6.87 14.85
CA MET A 297 -2.96 -6.13 13.72
C MET A 297 -3.53 -4.72 13.78
N LEU A 298 -2.70 -3.76 14.16
CA LEU A 298 -3.09 -2.37 14.41
C LEU A 298 -2.84 -1.50 13.17
N GLU A 299 -3.83 -0.68 12.81
CA GLU A 299 -3.69 0.34 11.77
C GLU A 299 -2.87 1.55 12.29
N PRO A 300 -2.18 2.30 11.41
CA PRO A 300 -1.38 3.46 11.82
C PRO A 300 -2.25 4.55 12.45
N HIS A 301 -1.90 5.02 13.63
CA HIS A 301 -2.59 6.11 14.31
C HIS A 301 -1.66 7.17 14.93
N GLN A 302 -0.35 7.08 14.72
CA GLN A 302 0.68 8.03 15.16
C GLN A 302 0.76 8.25 16.67
N GLN A 303 0.12 7.42 17.49
CA GLN A 303 0.15 7.46 18.95
C GLN A 303 0.95 6.31 19.52
N HIS A 304 1.30 6.40 20.81
CA HIS A 304 2.05 5.35 21.51
C HIS A 304 1.16 4.26 22.10
N TRP A 305 -0.12 4.53 22.41
CA TRP A 305 -1.00 3.56 23.04
C TRP A 305 -1.40 2.43 22.09
N LEU A 306 -1.54 1.24 22.66
CA LEU A 306 -1.95 0.03 21.95
C LEU A 306 -3.25 -0.48 22.58
N PRO A 307 -4.28 -0.84 21.80
CA PRO A 307 -5.48 -1.44 22.33
C PRO A 307 -5.14 -2.84 22.89
N ALA A 308 -5.54 -3.10 24.12
CA ALA A 308 -5.38 -4.40 24.74
C ALA A 308 -6.68 -4.81 25.45
N LEU A 309 -7.00 -6.11 25.44
CA LEU A 309 -8.17 -6.63 26.13
C LEU A 309 -7.96 -6.50 27.65
N ASP A 310 -8.59 -5.53 28.27
CA ASP A 310 -8.50 -5.15 29.68
C ASP A 310 -7.07 -5.24 30.27
N TYR A 311 -6.74 -6.27 31.06
CA TYR A 311 -5.49 -6.32 31.82
C TYR A 311 -4.45 -7.24 31.16
N PRO A 312 -3.59 -6.68 30.29
CA PRO A 312 -2.54 -7.44 29.63
C PRO A 312 -1.45 -7.84 30.63
N ALA A 313 -0.92 -9.06 30.49
CA ALA A 313 0.13 -9.63 31.33
C ALA A 313 1.39 -9.98 30.51
N GLY A 314 2.49 -10.25 31.25
CA GLY A 314 3.75 -10.68 30.67
C GLY A 314 4.54 -9.57 29.96
N PRO A 315 5.80 -9.82 29.63
CA PRO A 315 6.57 -8.95 28.76
C PRO A 315 6.07 -9.11 27.33
N VAL A 316 5.88 -7.98 26.64
CA VAL A 316 5.57 -7.94 25.20
C VAL A 316 6.70 -7.16 24.51
N GLU A 317 7.27 -7.73 23.47
CA GLU A 317 8.40 -7.14 22.76
C GLU A 317 8.02 -5.76 22.20
N GLY A 318 8.82 -4.73 22.48
CA GLY A 318 8.59 -3.36 22.02
C GLY A 318 7.45 -2.62 22.74
N VAL A 319 6.85 -3.21 23.80
CA VAL A 319 5.73 -2.62 24.54
C VAL A 319 6.14 -2.39 25.99
N ARG A 320 5.81 -1.20 26.50
CA ARG A 320 5.86 -0.87 27.94
C ARG A 320 4.43 -0.80 28.47
N PHE A 321 4.27 -1.14 29.75
CA PHE A 321 3.00 -0.97 30.43
C PHE A 321 3.12 0.17 31.44
N SER A 322 2.17 1.08 31.42
CA SER A 322 2.06 2.15 32.41
C SER A 322 1.54 1.60 33.77
N HIS A 323 1.60 2.44 34.80
CA HIS A 323 0.95 2.12 36.08
C HIS A 323 -0.56 1.84 35.92
N ASP A 324 -1.21 2.53 35.00
CA ASP A 324 -2.62 2.32 34.70
C ASP A 324 -2.89 1.12 33.77
N LEU A 325 -1.90 0.26 33.54
CA LEU A 325 -1.94 -0.90 32.63
C LEU A 325 -2.26 -0.54 31.17
N GLN A 326 -1.92 0.67 30.75
CA GLN A 326 -1.92 0.99 29.33
C GLN A 326 -0.74 0.31 28.64
N ALA A 327 -0.99 -0.37 27.54
CA ALA A 327 0.07 -0.86 26.66
C ALA A 327 0.57 0.30 25.79
N LEU A 328 1.87 0.58 25.82
CA LEU A 328 2.51 1.69 25.13
C LEU A 328 3.66 1.19 24.25
N ALA A 329 3.60 1.44 22.97
CA ALA A 329 4.71 1.19 22.06
C ALA A 329 5.88 2.15 22.34
N GLN A 330 7.10 1.70 22.12
CA GLN A 330 8.30 2.52 22.28
C GLN A 330 8.33 3.70 21.31
N GLN A 331 7.77 3.53 20.10
CA GLN A 331 7.65 4.56 19.08
C GLN A 331 6.18 4.71 18.68
N PRO A 332 5.73 5.89 18.20
CA PRO A 332 4.39 6.06 17.67
C PRO A 332 4.10 5.06 16.56
N VAL A 333 2.89 4.50 16.54
CA VAL A 333 2.47 3.52 15.53
C VAL A 333 2.21 4.24 14.21
N GLY A 334 3.27 4.52 13.46
CA GLY A 334 3.24 5.21 12.16
C GLY A 334 3.02 4.30 10.96
N LYS A 335 3.02 2.98 11.17
CA LYS A 335 2.75 1.95 10.15
C LYS A 335 1.99 0.80 10.77
N ARG A 336 1.31 0.03 9.93
CA ARG A 336 0.60 -1.18 10.37
C ARG A 336 1.56 -2.13 11.09
N ALA A 337 1.18 -2.58 12.30
CA ALA A 337 2.03 -3.39 13.15
C ALA A 337 1.25 -4.52 13.84
N LEU A 338 1.92 -5.64 14.08
CA LEU A 338 1.37 -6.81 14.75
C LEU A 338 1.92 -6.90 16.17
N PHE A 339 1.02 -7.01 17.14
CA PHE A 339 1.37 -7.23 18.55
C PHE A 339 0.68 -8.50 19.07
N ALA A 340 1.37 -9.24 19.92
CA ALA A 340 0.82 -10.43 20.57
C ALA A 340 0.66 -10.16 22.07
N PHE A 341 -0.52 -10.45 22.60
CA PHE A 341 -0.86 -10.21 24.00
C PHE A 341 -1.44 -11.47 24.66
N SER A 342 -1.25 -11.56 25.98
CA SER A 342 -2.04 -12.39 26.86
C SER A 342 -2.75 -11.48 27.86
N SER A 343 -4.06 -11.63 28.04
CA SER A 343 -4.85 -10.79 28.96
C SER A 343 -5.67 -11.62 29.94
N TYR A 344 -5.89 -11.06 31.12
CA TYR A 344 -6.64 -11.66 32.25
C TYR A 344 -7.70 -10.67 32.74
N PRO A 345 -8.85 -10.53 32.06
CA PRO A 345 -9.86 -9.52 32.40
C PRO A 345 -10.48 -9.68 33.78
N ASP A 346 -10.47 -10.91 34.31
CA ASP A 346 -11.04 -11.23 35.62
C ASP A 346 -10.07 -10.99 36.79
N ALA A 347 -8.81 -10.66 36.52
CA ALA A 347 -7.80 -10.49 37.56
C ALA A 347 -8.03 -9.21 38.38
N PRO A 348 -7.91 -9.26 39.72
CA PRO A 348 -7.95 -8.06 40.54
C PRO A 348 -6.68 -7.23 40.35
N VAL A 349 -6.83 -5.98 39.96
CA VAL A 349 -5.72 -5.09 39.61
C VAL A 349 -5.72 -3.84 40.49
N GLY A 350 -4.55 -3.41 40.94
CA GLY A 350 -4.40 -2.21 41.76
C GLY A 350 -4.91 -2.39 43.20
N LEU A 351 -4.91 -3.62 43.73
CA LEU A 351 -5.28 -3.89 45.14
C LEU A 351 -4.39 -3.10 46.11
N ASN A 352 -3.12 -2.93 45.77
CA ASN A 352 -2.11 -2.26 46.58
C ASN A 352 -1.65 -0.93 45.93
N ASP A 353 -2.54 -0.25 45.21
CA ASP A 353 -2.21 1.04 44.61
C ASP A 353 -1.81 2.03 45.71
N HIS A 354 -0.79 2.84 45.40
CA HIS A 354 -0.27 3.82 46.32
C HIS A 354 -1.34 4.87 46.67
N PRO A 355 -1.48 5.27 47.95
CA PRO A 355 -2.50 6.25 48.38
C PRO A 355 -2.53 7.53 47.56
N LEU A 356 -1.35 8.05 47.16
CA LEU A 356 -1.26 9.23 46.29
C LEU A 356 -1.95 9.04 44.93
N MET A 357 -1.93 7.82 44.37
CA MET A 357 -2.61 7.53 43.10
C MET A 357 -4.13 7.49 43.29
N LEU A 358 -4.60 7.00 44.39
CA LEU A 358 -6.00 7.00 44.74
C LEU A 358 -6.50 8.43 45.04
N ASP A 359 -5.67 9.27 45.64
CA ASP A 359 -5.97 10.69 45.87
C ASP A 359 -6.03 11.47 44.55
N LEU A 360 -5.11 11.22 43.62
CA LEU A 360 -5.18 11.76 42.25
C LEU A 360 -6.47 11.35 41.53
N ALA A 361 -6.92 10.11 41.79
CA ALA A 361 -8.16 9.59 41.19
C ALA A 361 -9.43 10.13 41.88
N ARG A 362 -9.30 10.96 42.93
CA ARG A 362 -10.42 11.71 43.55
C ARG A 362 -10.39 13.19 43.18
N GLN A 363 -9.26 13.69 42.60
CA GLN A 363 -9.10 15.13 42.36
C GLN A 363 -10.10 15.64 41.33
N LEU A 364 -10.68 16.80 41.64
CA LEU A 364 -11.52 17.63 40.78
C LEU A 364 -11.07 19.08 40.93
N PRO A 365 -11.24 19.92 39.92
CA PRO A 365 -11.04 21.36 40.03
C PRO A 365 -11.85 21.92 41.21
N PRO A 366 -11.35 22.91 41.94
CA PRO A 366 -12.06 23.44 43.11
C PRO A 366 -13.39 24.09 42.77
N GLN A 367 -13.54 24.56 41.55
CA GLN A 367 -14.74 25.25 41.05
C GLN A 367 -15.36 24.52 39.86
N GLY A 368 -16.58 24.89 39.48
CA GLY A 368 -17.36 24.33 38.37
C GLY A 368 -18.29 23.18 38.75
N ASN A 369 -19.35 23.05 37.99
CA ASN A 369 -20.39 22.02 38.08
C ASN A 369 -21.03 21.92 39.49
N PRO A 370 -21.59 23.03 40.05
CA PRO A 370 -22.08 23.07 41.43
C PRO A 370 -23.28 22.14 41.67
N ARG A 371 -24.17 21.98 40.68
CA ARG A 371 -25.35 21.10 40.79
C ARG A 371 -24.95 19.64 40.86
N ALA A 372 -23.95 19.22 40.06
CA ALA A 372 -23.39 17.87 40.07
C ALA A 372 -22.72 17.57 41.41
N ARG A 373 -21.98 18.52 41.99
CA ARG A 373 -21.40 18.37 43.34
C ARG A 373 -22.47 18.18 44.41
N THR A 374 -23.56 18.96 44.36
CA THR A 374 -24.69 18.82 45.27
C THR A 374 -25.37 17.46 45.13
N LEU A 375 -25.54 17.00 43.87
CA LEU A 375 -26.09 15.67 43.62
C LEU A 375 -25.17 14.58 44.15
N ALA A 376 -23.86 14.64 43.92
CA ALA A 376 -22.89 13.69 44.42
C ALA A 376 -22.91 13.58 45.95
N ALA A 377 -23.02 14.70 46.65
CA ALA A 377 -23.19 14.69 48.12
C ALA A 377 -24.46 13.98 48.58
N LYS A 378 -25.59 14.08 47.86
CA LYS A 378 -26.83 13.35 48.15
C LYS A 378 -26.73 11.86 47.85
N LEU A 379 -25.98 11.48 46.82
CA LEU A 379 -25.83 10.08 46.43
C LEU A 379 -24.75 9.36 47.22
N LYS A 380 -23.88 10.09 47.95
CA LYS A 380 -22.86 9.51 48.82
C LYS A 380 -23.48 8.57 49.85
N ALA A 381 -22.91 7.38 49.95
CA ALA A 381 -23.31 6.33 50.88
C ALA A 381 -22.15 5.90 51.79
N GLN A 382 -22.41 4.96 52.68
CA GLN A 382 -21.40 4.47 53.63
C GLN A 382 -20.24 3.76 52.96
N THR A 383 -20.49 3.09 51.81
CA THR A 383 -19.46 2.38 51.08
C THR A 383 -19.36 2.88 49.62
N PRO A 384 -18.18 2.82 49.03
CA PRO A 384 -18.01 3.14 47.62
C PRO A 384 -18.94 2.35 46.70
N GLN A 385 -19.17 1.07 46.99
CA GLN A 385 -20.07 0.21 46.19
C GLN A 385 -21.51 0.72 46.20
N GLN A 386 -22.01 1.11 47.36
CA GLN A 386 -23.36 1.67 47.54
C GLN A 386 -23.47 3.05 46.83
N THR A 387 -22.42 3.86 46.94
CA THR A 387 -22.37 5.16 46.26
C THR A 387 -22.45 4.98 44.74
N VAL A 388 -21.64 4.10 44.15
CA VAL A 388 -21.67 3.76 42.73
C VAL A 388 -23.01 3.22 42.30
N GLY A 389 -23.59 2.29 43.09
CA GLY A 389 -24.95 1.77 42.81
C GLY A 389 -26.02 2.85 42.76
N ARG A 390 -25.97 3.84 43.67
CA ARG A 390 -26.89 4.98 43.65
C ARG A 390 -26.70 5.91 42.47
N ILE A 391 -25.45 6.16 42.05
CA ILE A 391 -25.15 6.96 40.85
C ILE A 391 -25.71 6.26 39.61
N LEU A 392 -25.49 4.94 39.47
CA LEU A 392 -26.01 4.17 38.35
C LEU A 392 -27.53 4.11 38.30
N ALA A 393 -28.20 3.89 39.48
CA ALA A 393 -29.63 3.94 39.57
C ALA A 393 -30.19 5.29 39.16
N TRP A 394 -29.54 6.38 39.58
CA TRP A 394 -29.93 7.74 39.17
C TRP A 394 -29.89 7.95 37.65
N PHE A 395 -28.84 7.44 36.96
CA PHE A 395 -28.76 7.48 35.49
C PHE A 395 -29.92 6.71 34.84
N THR A 396 -30.35 5.62 35.41
CA THR A 396 -31.46 4.80 34.89
C THR A 396 -32.81 5.50 35.11
N ASP A 397 -33.01 6.12 36.28
CA ASP A 397 -34.29 6.73 36.68
C ASP A 397 -34.59 8.05 35.95
N GLU A 398 -33.53 8.79 35.56
CA GLU A 398 -33.68 10.15 35.01
C GLU A 398 -33.81 10.22 33.48
N HIS A 399 -34.11 9.10 32.82
CA HIS A 399 -34.46 9.03 31.38
C HIS A 399 -33.44 9.74 30.46
N PHE A 400 -32.19 9.37 30.54
CA PHE A 400 -31.15 9.86 29.61
C PHE A 400 -31.32 9.25 28.23
N ILE A 401 -30.99 10.04 27.18
CA ILE A 401 -31.06 9.62 25.77
C ILE A 401 -29.65 9.46 25.22
N TYR A 402 -29.39 8.28 24.70
CA TYR A 402 -28.16 8.04 23.94
C TYR A 402 -28.27 8.58 22.51
N THR A 403 -27.45 9.56 22.13
CA THR A 403 -27.45 10.15 20.78
C THR A 403 -26.03 10.58 20.38
N LEU A 404 -25.70 10.45 19.09
CA LEU A 404 -24.42 10.93 18.52
C LEU A 404 -24.44 12.42 18.15
N GLN A 405 -25.59 13.07 18.24
CA GLN A 405 -25.76 14.50 17.95
C GLN A 405 -26.35 15.23 19.16
N PRO A 406 -25.64 15.25 20.30
CA PRO A 406 -26.10 15.96 21.47
C PRO A 406 -26.02 17.48 21.26
N PRO A 407 -26.85 18.25 21.95
CA PRO A 407 -26.72 19.70 21.99
C PRO A 407 -25.38 20.13 22.56
N ALA A 408 -24.88 21.30 22.14
CA ALA A 408 -23.65 21.87 22.69
C ALA A 408 -23.79 22.15 24.19
N LEU A 409 -22.77 21.80 24.97
CA LEU A 409 -22.77 22.00 26.41
C LEU A 409 -22.07 23.31 26.77
N GLY A 410 -22.58 24.00 27.80
CA GLY A 410 -22.03 25.23 28.36
C GLY A 410 -20.70 25.04 29.12
N GLU A 411 -20.25 26.06 29.83
CA GLU A 411 -19.04 26.05 30.63
C GLU A 411 -19.05 24.96 31.70
N ASN A 412 -20.17 24.81 32.42
CA ASN A 412 -20.41 23.74 33.37
C ASN A 412 -20.95 22.52 32.62
N SER A 413 -20.12 21.90 31.81
CA SER A 413 -20.53 20.84 30.88
C SER A 413 -21.18 19.63 31.54
N ILE A 414 -20.75 19.27 32.76
CA ILE A 414 -21.33 18.16 33.50
C ILE A 414 -22.76 18.53 34.02
N ASP A 415 -22.93 19.76 34.55
CA ASP A 415 -24.23 20.22 34.98
C ASP A 415 -25.21 20.34 33.80
N SER A 416 -24.75 20.89 32.68
CA SER A 416 -25.57 21.00 31.45
C SER A 416 -25.99 19.62 30.93
N PHE A 417 -25.11 18.64 30.94
CA PHE A 417 -25.46 17.27 30.55
C PHE A 417 -26.46 16.62 31.53
N LEU A 418 -26.18 16.67 32.84
CA LEU A 418 -26.95 15.94 33.82
C LEU A 418 -28.35 16.52 34.04
N PHE A 419 -28.52 17.83 33.92
CA PHE A 419 -29.77 18.49 34.37
C PHE A 419 -30.51 19.25 33.27
N GLU A 420 -29.88 19.57 32.15
CA GLU A 420 -30.45 20.38 31.09
C GLU A 420 -30.74 19.57 29.82
N THR A 421 -29.71 18.98 29.23
CA THR A 421 -29.85 18.27 27.97
C THR A 421 -30.27 16.81 28.13
N ARG A 422 -29.65 16.09 29.05
CA ARG A 422 -29.80 14.64 29.30
C ARG A 422 -29.58 13.80 28.01
N MET A 423 -28.94 14.40 27.02
CA MET A 423 -28.69 13.82 25.72
C MET A 423 -27.16 13.74 25.50
N GLY A 424 -26.65 12.58 25.17
CA GLY A 424 -25.22 12.42 24.95
C GLY A 424 -24.84 11.00 24.51
N PHE A 425 -23.56 10.77 24.38
CA PHE A 425 -22.98 9.47 24.06
C PHE A 425 -21.88 9.11 25.07
N CYS A 426 -21.12 8.03 24.86
CA CYS A 426 -20.26 7.38 25.86
C CYS A 426 -19.39 8.36 26.66
N GLU A 427 -18.78 9.37 26.06
CA GLU A 427 -17.91 10.34 26.75
C GLU A 427 -18.67 11.21 27.75
N HIS A 428 -19.92 11.57 27.46
CA HIS A 428 -20.76 12.36 28.37
C HIS A 428 -21.10 11.54 29.61
N PHE A 429 -21.55 10.30 29.41
CA PHE A 429 -21.90 9.39 30.50
C PHE A 429 -20.71 9.01 31.35
N ALA A 430 -19.59 8.57 30.73
CA ALA A 430 -18.39 8.18 31.44
C ALA A 430 -17.78 9.38 32.21
N GLY A 431 -17.69 10.55 31.57
CA GLY A 431 -17.16 11.77 32.19
C GLY A 431 -18.02 12.24 33.37
N ALA A 432 -19.34 12.28 33.20
CA ALA A 432 -20.26 12.69 34.28
C ALA A 432 -20.28 11.67 35.43
N PHE A 433 -20.25 10.37 35.12
CA PHE A 433 -20.18 9.33 36.15
C PHE A 433 -18.91 9.44 37.00
N VAL A 434 -17.73 9.58 36.36
CA VAL A 434 -16.46 9.74 37.07
C VAL A 434 -16.44 11.04 37.87
N PHE A 435 -17.01 12.13 37.36
CA PHE A 435 -17.15 13.37 38.11
C PHE A 435 -17.99 13.19 39.38
N LEU A 436 -19.17 12.56 39.29
CA LEU A 436 -20.04 12.28 40.43
C LEU A 436 -19.36 11.34 41.45
N ALA A 437 -18.68 10.29 40.98
CA ALA A 437 -17.94 9.36 41.85
C ALA A 437 -16.85 10.09 42.64
N ARG A 438 -16.02 10.93 41.96
CA ARG A 438 -14.98 11.72 42.61
C ARG A 438 -15.52 12.75 43.59
N ALA A 439 -16.60 13.45 43.20
CA ALA A 439 -17.27 14.43 44.07
C ALA A 439 -17.90 13.75 45.30
N ALA A 440 -18.22 12.49 45.22
CA ALA A 440 -18.66 11.64 46.36
C ALA A 440 -17.50 10.95 47.10
N ASP A 441 -16.23 11.33 46.82
CA ASP A 441 -15.00 10.80 47.44
C ASP A 441 -14.68 9.35 47.05
N VAL A 442 -15.14 8.86 45.93
CA VAL A 442 -14.81 7.56 45.37
C VAL A 442 -13.74 7.68 44.31
N PRO A 443 -12.57 6.97 44.43
CA PRO A 443 -11.55 7.03 43.41
C PRO A 443 -12.09 6.45 42.10
N ALA A 444 -12.04 7.25 41.03
CA ALA A 444 -12.52 6.84 39.73
C ALA A 444 -11.70 7.51 38.60
N ARG A 445 -11.67 6.89 37.43
CA ARG A 445 -10.96 7.40 36.22
C ARG A 445 -11.74 7.06 34.96
N VAL A 446 -11.55 7.86 33.93
CA VAL A 446 -12.11 7.60 32.60
C VAL A 446 -11.11 6.76 31.81
N VAL A 447 -11.60 5.76 31.11
CA VAL A 447 -10.82 4.97 30.15
C VAL A 447 -11.46 5.13 28.80
N THR A 448 -10.66 5.44 27.80
CA THR A 448 -11.06 5.44 26.40
C THR A 448 -10.46 4.24 25.68
N GLY A 449 -11.14 3.75 24.67
CA GLY A 449 -10.73 2.57 23.93
C GLY A 449 -11.77 2.19 22.89
N TYR A 450 -11.98 0.90 22.72
CA TYR A 450 -13.02 0.37 21.83
C TYR A 450 -13.82 -0.71 22.57
N GLN A 451 -15.07 -0.92 22.14
CA GLN A 451 -15.95 -1.94 22.74
C GLN A 451 -16.61 -2.75 21.62
N GLY A 452 -16.56 -4.09 21.73
CA GLY A 452 -17.19 -5.00 20.78
C GLY A 452 -16.26 -5.41 19.64
N GLY A 453 -16.67 -5.13 18.41
CA GLY A 453 -16.05 -5.59 17.16
C GLY A 453 -16.81 -6.75 16.50
N GLN A 454 -16.82 -6.77 15.18
CA GLN A 454 -17.53 -7.75 14.36
C GLN A 454 -16.68 -8.97 14.05
N ILE A 455 -17.23 -10.17 14.26
CA ILE A 455 -16.54 -11.41 13.86
C ILE A 455 -16.69 -11.58 12.36
N ASN A 456 -15.56 -11.71 11.66
CA ASN A 456 -15.54 -12.06 10.25
C ASN A 456 -15.84 -13.58 10.08
N PRO A 457 -16.93 -13.96 9.43
CA PRO A 457 -17.33 -15.36 9.31
C PRO A 457 -16.38 -16.21 8.45
N VAL A 458 -15.53 -15.57 7.63
CA VAL A 458 -14.62 -16.27 6.70
C VAL A 458 -13.37 -16.79 7.42
N ASN A 459 -12.76 -15.95 8.31
CA ASN A 459 -11.51 -16.30 8.99
C ASN A 459 -11.61 -16.30 10.53
N GLY A 460 -12.77 -15.90 11.07
CA GLY A 460 -13.01 -15.83 12.50
C GLY A 460 -12.26 -14.72 13.23
N ALA A 461 -11.55 -13.82 12.54
CA ALA A 461 -10.94 -12.65 13.14
C ALA A 461 -12.01 -11.64 13.56
N ILE A 462 -11.71 -10.85 14.59
CA ILE A 462 -12.58 -9.76 15.03
C ILE A 462 -12.07 -8.46 14.41
N SER A 463 -12.90 -7.82 13.60
CA SER A 463 -12.63 -6.49 13.03
C SER A 463 -13.20 -5.44 13.99
N VAL A 464 -12.36 -4.57 14.52
CA VAL A 464 -12.73 -3.43 15.37
C VAL A 464 -12.53 -2.15 14.56
N ARG A 465 -13.59 -1.33 14.49
CA ARG A 465 -13.63 -0.13 13.66
C ARG A 465 -13.54 1.13 14.52
N GLN A 466 -13.32 2.27 13.89
CA GLN A 466 -13.37 3.55 14.58
C GLN A 466 -14.76 3.81 15.19
N SER A 467 -15.82 3.33 14.55
CA SER A 467 -17.19 3.37 15.06
C SER A 467 -17.42 2.56 16.37
N ASP A 468 -16.51 1.64 16.69
CA ASP A 468 -16.53 0.91 17.96
C ASP A 468 -15.81 1.67 19.09
N ALA A 469 -15.33 2.89 18.84
CA ALA A 469 -14.72 3.74 19.86
C ALA A 469 -15.69 3.96 21.02
N HIS A 470 -15.15 3.87 22.24
CA HIS A 470 -15.95 3.86 23.45
C HIS A 470 -15.20 4.48 24.64
N ALA A 471 -15.95 5.02 25.59
CA ALA A 471 -15.44 5.52 26.85
C ALA A 471 -16.24 4.92 28.00
N TRP A 472 -15.53 4.50 29.04
CA TRP A 472 -16.11 3.93 30.25
C TRP A 472 -15.40 4.44 31.50
N ALA A 473 -15.92 4.10 32.67
CA ALA A 473 -15.32 4.42 33.95
C ALA A 473 -14.63 3.20 34.56
N GLU A 474 -13.62 3.46 35.38
CA GLU A 474 -13.08 2.51 36.36
C GLU A 474 -13.15 3.12 37.73
N VAL A 475 -13.59 2.30 38.71
CA VAL A 475 -13.73 2.68 40.09
C VAL A 475 -12.89 1.75 40.96
N TRP A 476 -12.17 2.31 41.95
CA TRP A 476 -11.35 1.52 42.82
C TRP A 476 -12.10 1.10 44.11
N TYR A 477 -11.95 -0.18 44.45
CA TYR A 477 -12.49 -0.76 45.68
C TYR A 477 -11.37 -1.47 46.45
N ALA A 478 -11.28 -1.24 47.77
CA ALA A 478 -10.21 -1.76 48.64
C ALA A 478 -9.99 -3.27 48.57
N ARG A 479 -11.01 -4.07 48.26
CA ARG A 479 -10.92 -5.55 48.21
C ARG A 479 -10.96 -6.11 46.77
N ARG A 480 -11.12 -5.27 45.76
CA ARG A 480 -11.26 -5.71 44.38
C ARG A 480 -10.32 -4.98 43.42
N GLY A 481 -9.68 -3.87 43.88
CA GLY A 481 -8.90 -2.99 43.04
C GLY A 481 -9.76 -2.21 42.06
N TRP A 482 -9.23 -1.94 40.87
CA TRP A 482 -9.94 -1.23 39.79
C TRP A 482 -10.98 -2.15 39.14
N VAL A 483 -12.21 -1.67 39.10
CA VAL A 483 -13.35 -2.38 38.51
C VAL A 483 -13.96 -1.49 37.42
N ARG A 484 -14.17 -2.06 36.25
CA ARG A 484 -14.85 -1.40 35.12
C ARG A 484 -16.31 -1.14 35.49
N VAL A 485 -16.76 0.06 35.21
CA VAL A 485 -18.17 0.49 35.31
C VAL A 485 -18.52 1.23 34.03
N ASP A 486 -19.47 0.69 33.30
CA ASP A 486 -19.96 1.33 32.07
C ASP A 486 -21.41 1.78 32.25
N PRO A 487 -21.66 3.10 32.39
CA PRO A 487 -23.03 3.62 32.53
C PRO A 487 -23.89 3.35 31.29
N ILE A 488 -23.29 3.21 30.11
CA ILE A 488 -24.01 2.94 28.84
C ILE A 488 -24.65 1.55 28.86
N ALA A 489 -24.03 0.58 29.53
CA ALA A 489 -24.60 -0.76 29.66
C ALA A 489 -26.00 -0.76 30.30
N LEU A 490 -26.33 0.27 31.07
CA LEU A 490 -27.65 0.44 31.71
C LEU A 490 -28.59 1.34 30.89
N VAL A 491 -28.08 2.39 30.27
CA VAL A 491 -28.88 3.38 29.55
C VAL A 491 -29.22 2.96 28.12
N ALA A 492 -28.24 2.32 27.43
CA ALA A 492 -28.37 1.84 26.06
C ALA A 492 -27.71 0.45 25.91
N PRO A 493 -28.27 -0.62 26.52
CA PRO A 493 -27.69 -1.96 26.51
C PRO A 493 -27.49 -2.51 25.10
N THR A 494 -28.35 -2.18 24.15
CA THR A 494 -28.24 -2.56 22.74
C THR A 494 -26.95 -2.07 22.07
N ARG A 495 -26.35 -0.96 22.56
CA ARG A 495 -25.06 -0.46 22.11
C ARG A 495 -23.91 -1.43 22.46
N ILE A 496 -24.01 -2.04 23.62
CA ILE A 496 -22.99 -2.99 24.12
C ILE A 496 -23.15 -4.37 23.45
N ASP A 497 -24.38 -4.83 23.27
CA ASP A 497 -24.68 -6.17 22.74
C ASP A 497 -24.52 -6.23 21.19
N HIS A 498 -24.96 -5.19 20.49
CA HIS A 498 -25.07 -5.17 19.03
C HIS A 498 -24.23 -4.07 18.39
N GLY A 499 -23.40 -3.37 19.15
CA GLY A 499 -22.59 -2.25 18.65
C GLY A 499 -23.43 -1.02 18.33
N LEU A 500 -22.88 -0.11 17.52
CA LEU A 500 -23.53 1.13 17.13
C LEU A 500 -24.86 0.88 16.36
N GLU A 501 -24.93 -0.22 15.63
CA GLU A 501 -26.12 -0.61 14.86
C GLU A 501 -27.36 -0.81 15.74
N GLY A 502 -27.17 -1.34 16.95
CA GLY A 502 -28.28 -1.57 17.88
C GLY A 502 -28.76 -0.33 18.64
N ALA A 503 -27.96 0.73 18.68
CA ALA A 503 -28.25 1.93 19.45
C ALA A 503 -28.94 3.05 18.65
N LEU A 504 -28.95 2.99 17.33
CA LEU A 504 -29.49 4.01 16.45
C LEU A 504 -30.83 3.58 15.84
N GLU A 505 -31.92 4.12 16.36
CA GLU A 505 -33.29 3.92 15.80
C GLU A 505 -33.51 4.64 14.45
N GLY A 506 -32.56 5.43 13.95
CA GLY A 506 -32.75 6.40 12.87
C GLY A 506 -32.03 6.18 11.55
N GLY A 507 -31.49 5.01 11.28
CA GLY A 507 -30.95 4.69 9.94
C GLY A 507 -29.52 4.20 9.92
N LEU A 508 -29.37 2.94 9.53
CA LEU A 508 -28.09 2.28 9.32
C LEU A 508 -27.32 2.92 8.15
N PRO A 509 -26.01 3.10 8.26
CA PRO A 509 -25.16 3.44 7.13
C PRO A 509 -25.42 2.52 5.93
N PHE A 510 -25.29 3.05 4.71
CA PHE A 510 -25.64 2.36 3.46
C PHE A 510 -25.11 0.91 3.38
N MET A 511 -23.88 0.67 3.84
CA MET A 511 -23.21 -0.64 3.79
C MET A 511 -23.80 -1.69 4.79
N LEU A 512 -24.54 -1.25 5.78
CA LEU A 512 -25.06 -2.10 6.86
C LEU A 512 -26.53 -2.50 6.64
N ARG A 513 -27.17 -1.96 5.61
CA ARG A 513 -28.56 -2.27 5.29
C ARG A 513 -28.73 -3.72 4.83
N PRO A 514 -29.78 -4.43 5.27
CA PRO A 514 -30.03 -5.84 4.89
C PRO A 514 -30.09 -6.09 3.38
N GLU A 515 -30.52 -5.10 2.62
CA GLU A 515 -30.67 -5.14 1.16
C GLU A 515 -29.34 -5.40 0.41
N TYR A 516 -28.21 -5.08 1.04
CA TYR A 516 -26.86 -5.22 0.45
C TYR A 516 -26.03 -6.36 1.07
N SER A 517 -26.68 -7.47 1.43
CA SER A 517 -26.02 -8.64 2.06
C SER A 517 -24.85 -9.20 1.23
N TRP A 518 -24.92 -9.14 -0.10
CA TRP A 518 -23.85 -9.58 -0.99
C TRP A 518 -22.61 -8.70 -0.92
N LEU A 519 -22.78 -7.36 -0.77
CA LEU A 519 -21.66 -6.43 -0.55
C LEU A 519 -20.96 -6.72 0.77
N ARG A 520 -21.72 -7.06 1.82
CA ARG A 520 -21.19 -7.45 3.11
C ARG A 520 -20.37 -8.74 3.03
N GLN A 521 -20.82 -9.73 2.25
CA GLN A 521 -20.05 -10.95 2.02
C GLN A 521 -18.75 -10.69 1.25
N LEU A 522 -18.78 -9.83 0.23
CA LEU A 522 -17.58 -9.40 -0.48
C LEU A 522 -16.61 -8.66 0.46
N ARG A 523 -17.12 -7.81 1.34
CA ARG A 523 -16.32 -7.12 2.36
C ARG A 523 -15.64 -8.12 3.29
N TYR A 524 -16.36 -9.09 3.81
CA TYR A 524 -15.78 -10.13 4.68
C TYR A 524 -14.69 -10.94 3.97
N GLY A 525 -14.91 -11.33 2.73
CA GLY A 525 -13.90 -12.02 1.91
C GLY A 525 -12.65 -11.15 1.69
N TRP A 526 -12.85 -9.88 1.41
CA TRP A 526 -11.78 -8.90 1.24
C TRP A 526 -10.99 -8.65 2.54
N GLU A 527 -11.69 -8.47 3.66
CA GLU A 527 -11.06 -8.32 4.97
C GLU A 527 -10.26 -9.56 5.37
N ALA A 528 -10.79 -10.76 5.12
CA ALA A 528 -10.08 -12.01 5.35
C ALA A 528 -8.81 -12.12 4.49
N ALA A 529 -8.88 -11.78 3.21
CA ALA A 529 -7.73 -11.74 2.31
C ALA A 529 -6.71 -10.69 2.77
N SER A 530 -7.17 -9.51 3.18
CA SER A 530 -6.31 -8.43 3.71
C SER A 530 -5.62 -8.84 5.01
N THR A 531 -6.33 -9.51 5.92
CA THR A 531 -5.75 -10.04 7.17
C THR A 531 -4.66 -11.07 6.87
N ARG A 532 -4.90 -11.97 5.91
CA ARG A 532 -3.90 -12.96 5.48
C ARG A 532 -2.67 -12.29 4.85
N TRP A 533 -2.88 -11.29 3.99
CA TRP A 533 -1.82 -10.48 3.40
C TRP A 533 -0.99 -9.77 4.47
N ASN A 534 -1.65 -9.10 5.41
CA ASN A 534 -1.00 -8.38 6.50
C ASN A 534 -0.13 -9.32 7.34
N ARG A 535 -0.63 -10.52 7.66
CA ARG A 535 0.09 -11.50 8.44
C ARG A 535 1.28 -12.13 7.71
N GLN A 536 1.12 -12.44 6.42
CA GLN A 536 2.14 -13.16 5.67
C GLN A 536 3.17 -12.25 5.01
N VAL A 537 2.76 -11.04 4.60
CA VAL A 537 3.61 -10.12 3.83
C VAL A 537 4.11 -8.97 4.69
N ILE A 538 3.20 -8.25 5.37
CA ILE A 538 3.57 -7.04 6.11
C ILE A 538 4.26 -7.39 7.44
N ALA A 539 3.72 -8.36 8.18
CA ALA A 539 4.31 -8.83 9.43
C ALA A 539 5.49 -9.81 9.26
N PHE A 540 6.00 -9.96 8.03
CA PHE A 540 7.22 -10.72 7.77
C PHE A 540 8.45 -9.86 8.10
N ASP A 541 8.85 -9.86 9.35
CA ASP A 541 9.97 -9.10 9.90
C ASP A 541 11.27 -9.91 9.94
N SER A 542 12.34 -9.32 10.51
CA SER A 542 13.64 -9.97 10.65
C SER A 542 13.62 -11.20 11.56
N LYS A 543 12.68 -11.26 12.54
CA LYS A 543 12.53 -12.41 13.42
C LYS A 543 11.92 -13.58 12.66
N ARG A 544 10.79 -13.37 12.01
CA ARG A 544 10.15 -14.40 11.17
C ARG A 544 11.04 -14.88 10.02
N GLN A 545 11.87 -13.97 9.48
CA GLN A 545 12.87 -14.36 8.48
C GLN A 545 13.88 -15.33 9.08
N ARG A 546 14.40 -15.08 10.30
CA ARG A 546 15.29 -16.00 10.99
C ARG A 546 14.62 -17.33 11.31
N ASP A 547 13.43 -17.30 11.93
CA ASP A 547 12.67 -18.52 12.27
C ASP A 547 12.43 -19.39 11.02
N LEU A 548 12.15 -18.77 9.87
CA LEU A 548 12.01 -19.46 8.59
C LEU A 548 13.34 -20.09 8.16
N MET A 549 14.47 -19.36 8.27
CA MET A 549 15.78 -19.88 7.89
C MET A 549 16.24 -21.02 8.82
N GLU A 550 15.97 -20.91 10.12
CA GLU A 550 16.20 -21.97 11.11
C GLU A 550 15.42 -23.24 10.75
N SER A 551 14.15 -23.08 10.28
CA SER A 551 13.35 -24.23 9.83
C SER A 551 13.93 -24.96 8.61
N PHE A 552 14.80 -24.30 7.84
CA PHE A 552 15.58 -24.90 6.73
C PHE A 552 16.98 -25.38 7.15
N GLY A 553 17.30 -25.38 8.47
CA GLY A 553 18.60 -25.79 9.01
C GLY A 553 19.72 -24.75 8.84
N LEU A 554 19.35 -23.47 8.70
CA LEU A 554 20.29 -22.35 8.58
C LEU A 554 20.32 -21.55 9.89
N ASP A 555 20.80 -22.17 10.97
CA ASP A 555 20.74 -21.63 12.35
C ASP A 555 21.56 -20.35 12.53
N ASP A 556 22.53 -20.07 11.66
CA ASP A 556 23.46 -18.94 11.77
C ASP A 556 23.26 -17.93 10.61
N PHE A 557 22.01 -17.50 10.40
CA PHE A 557 21.60 -16.63 9.29
C PHE A 557 21.92 -15.16 9.57
N SER A 558 23.14 -14.73 9.26
CA SER A 558 23.56 -13.33 9.32
C SER A 558 23.15 -12.53 8.06
N PRO A 559 23.03 -11.20 8.10
CA PRO A 559 22.69 -10.38 6.93
C PRO A 559 23.64 -10.56 5.74
N SER A 560 24.93 -10.80 6.00
CA SER A 560 25.92 -11.08 4.95
C SER A 560 25.71 -12.44 4.29
N LYS A 561 25.41 -13.48 5.07
CA LYS A 561 25.06 -14.81 4.55
C LYS A 561 23.74 -14.77 3.76
N ALA A 562 22.76 -13.99 4.23
CA ALA A 562 21.50 -13.73 3.52
C ALA A 562 21.74 -13.13 2.12
N LEU A 563 22.57 -12.10 2.05
CA LEU A 563 22.90 -11.44 0.78
C LEU A 563 23.66 -12.40 -0.16
N GLY A 564 24.59 -13.21 0.38
CA GLY A 564 25.28 -14.25 -0.38
C GLY A 564 24.33 -15.31 -0.95
N ALA A 565 23.44 -15.85 -0.12
CA ALA A 565 22.42 -16.81 -0.53
C ALA A 565 21.47 -16.21 -1.60
N ALA A 566 21.02 -14.97 -1.42
CA ALA A 566 20.21 -14.26 -2.40
C ALA A 566 20.93 -14.14 -3.75
N SER A 567 22.22 -13.77 -3.74
CA SER A 567 23.02 -13.65 -4.95
C SER A 567 23.16 -14.98 -5.68
N ILE A 568 23.39 -16.07 -4.95
CA ILE A 568 23.51 -17.43 -5.53
C ILE A 568 22.17 -17.85 -6.15
N VAL A 569 21.07 -17.70 -5.42
CA VAL A 569 19.74 -18.09 -5.92
C VAL A 569 19.37 -17.28 -7.17
N ILE A 570 19.64 -15.98 -7.18
CA ILE A 570 19.40 -15.13 -8.34
C ILE A 570 20.25 -15.56 -9.53
N ALA A 571 21.55 -15.87 -9.31
CA ALA A 571 22.41 -16.36 -10.37
C ALA A 571 21.93 -17.69 -10.94
N LEU A 572 21.47 -18.62 -10.11
CA LEU A 572 20.87 -19.89 -10.53
C LEU A 572 19.57 -19.68 -11.32
N LEU A 573 18.69 -18.78 -10.86
CA LEU A 573 17.45 -18.42 -11.59
C LEU A 573 17.76 -17.80 -12.95
N MET A 574 18.76 -16.91 -13.02
CA MET A 574 19.20 -16.32 -14.29
C MET A 574 19.82 -17.36 -15.24
N ALA A 575 20.63 -18.29 -14.71
CA ALA A 575 21.18 -19.39 -15.50
C ALA A 575 20.10 -20.33 -16.03
N ALA A 576 19.14 -20.68 -15.19
CA ALA A 576 17.98 -21.49 -15.56
C ALA A 576 17.12 -20.79 -16.64
N TYR A 577 16.84 -19.50 -16.45
CA TYR A 577 16.12 -18.70 -17.44
C TYR A 577 16.88 -18.60 -18.77
N TYR A 578 18.19 -18.37 -18.72
CA TYR A 578 19.04 -18.34 -19.92
C TYR A 578 19.04 -19.67 -20.63
N GLY A 579 19.22 -20.78 -19.90
CA GLY A 579 19.17 -22.14 -20.45
C GLY A 579 17.81 -22.43 -21.10
N TRP A 580 16.71 -22.08 -20.43
CA TRP A 580 15.36 -22.22 -20.97
C TRP A 580 15.15 -21.37 -22.24
N ALA A 581 15.61 -20.12 -22.24
CA ALA A 581 15.51 -19.23 -23.39
C ALA A 581 16.31 -19.76 -24.60
N GLN A 582 17.51 -20.32 -24.36
CA GLN A 582 18.32 -20.96 -25.42
C GLN A 582 17.64 -22.23 -25.95
N PHE A 583 17.05 -23.05 -25.08
CA PHE A 583 16.30 -24.25 -25.50
C PHE A 583 15.11 -23.89 -26.38
N TYR A 584 14.34 -22.85 -26.00
CA TYR A 584 13.20 -22.36 -26.79
C TYR A 584 13.66 -21.76 -28.14
N ARG A 585 14.73 -20.94 -28.12
CA ARG A 585 15.32 -20.39 -29.37
C ARG A 585 15.80 -21.48 -30.34
N LYS A 586 16.26 -22.58 -29.81
CA LYS A 586 16.71 -23.74 -30.62
C LYS A 586 15.53 -24.52 -31.21
N ASN A 587 14.36 -24.48 -30.54
CA ASN A 587 13.13 -25.14 -30.98
C ASN A 587 12.21 -24.26 -31.82
N ASP A 588 12.32 -22.93 -31.73
CA ASP A 588 11.69 -22.04 -32.70
C ASP A 588 12.50 -22.15 -34.00
N GLY A 589 12.05 -23.08 -34.84
CA GLY A 589 12.64 -23.25 -36.19
C GLY A 589 12.72 -21.88 -36.87
N LEU A 590 13.73 -21.72 -37.72
CA LEU A 590 14.00 -20.53 -38.54
C LEU A 590 12.68 -19.83 -38.94
N ASP A 591 12.66 -18.50 -38.86
CA ASP A 591 11.57 -17.66 -39.37
C ASP A 591 11.06 -18.25 -40.71
N PRO A 592 9.76 -18.40 -40.95
CA PRO A 592 9.23 -18.90 -42.22
C PRO A 592 9.90 -18.28 -43.45
N LEU A 593 10.26 -17.00 -43.35
CA LEU A 593 10.98 -16.28 -44.40
C LEU A 593 12.43 -16.79 -44.54
N ASP A 594 13.12 -17.01 -43.42
CA ASP A 594 14.49 -17.54 -43.44
C ASP A 594 14.51 -19.01 -43.87
N ARG A 595 13.48 -19.80 -43.50
CA ARG A 595 13.33 -21.18 -44.02
C ARG A 595 13.13 -21.24 -45.54
N ALA A 596 12.35 -20.33 -46.09
CA ALA A 596 12.15 -20.24 -47.52
C ALA A 596 13.46 -19.83 -48.22
N TRP A 597 14.22 -18.90 -47.63
CA TRP A 597 15.50 -18.45 -48.13
C TRP A 597 16.58 -19.53 -48.07
N ASP A 598 16.64 -20.31 -47.00
CA ASP A 598 17.59 -21.43 -46.89
C ASP A 598 17.27 -22.52 -47.90
N ARG A 599 15.99 -22.84 -48.11
CA ARG A 599 15.57 -23.79 -49.19
C ARG A 599 16.01 -23.30 -50.55
N PHE A 600 15.87 -22.01 -50.84
CA PHE A 600 16.34 -21.43 -52.12
C PHE A 600 17.86 -21.60 -52.30
N SER A 601 18.64 -21.33 -51.25
CA SER A 601 20.09 -21.51 -51.26
C SER A 601 20.51 -22.98 -51.45
N VAL A 602 19.78 -23.91 -50.77
CA VAL A 602 20.01 -25.36 -50.86
C VAL A 602 19.67 -25.90 -52.26
N GLN A 603 18.60 -25.41 -52.89
CA GLN A 603 18.21 -25.82 -54.27
C GLN A 603 19.28 -25.42 -55.32
N LEU A 604 20.00 -24.32 -55.10
CA LEU A 604 21.04 -23.84 -55.97
C LEU A 604 22.44 -24.42 -55.69
N ALA A 605 22.63 -25.04 -54.54
CA ALA A 605 23.88 -25.64 -54.14
C ALA A 605 24.43 -26.76 -55.08
N PRO A 606 23.56 -27.67 -55.55
CA PRO A 606 23.99 -28.71 -56.54
C PRO A 606 24.50 -28.17 -57.86
N LEU A 607 24.07 -26.94 -58.23
CA LEU A 607 24.50 -26.25 -59.44
C LEU A 607 25.79 -25.44 -59.24
N GLY A 608 26.42 -25.52 -58.08
CA GLY A 608 27.60 -24.72 -57.73
C GLY A 608 27.30 -23.26 -57.45
N LEU A 609 26.04 -22.89 -57.28
CA LEU A 609 25.53 -21.54 -57.13
C LEU A 609 25.11 -21.25 -55.68
N ALA A 610 25.61 -21.99 -54.72
CA ALA A 610 25.38 -21.73 -53.33
C ALA A 610 25.74 -20.28 -52.90
N ARG A 611 25.05 -19.72 -51.93
CA ARG A 611 25.31 -18.40 -51.39
C ARG A 611 26.69 -18.41 -50.69
N ILE A 612 27.49 -17.36 -50.95
CA ILE A 612 28.78 -17.14 -50.30
C ILE A 612 28.54 -16.49 -48.93
N ALA A 613 29.42 -16.83 -47.94
CA ALA A 613 29.35 -16.23 -46.62
C ALA A 613 29.43 -14.68 -46.74
N ASN A 614 28.54 -13.97 -46.04
CA ASN A 614 28.40 -12.49 -46.06
C ASN A 614 27.89 -11.88 -47.37
N GLU A 615 27.43 -12.65 -48.36
CA GLU A 615 26.80 -12.13 -49.57
C GLU A 615 25.40 -11.65 -49.30
N GLY A 616 25.09 -10.39 -49.64
CA GLY A 616 23.74 -9.80 -49.53
C GLY A 616 22.76 -10.41 -50.51
N PRO A 617 21.43 -10.41 -50.20
CA PRO A 617 20.43 -11.00 -51.11
C PRO A 617 20.42 -10.41 -52.52
N LEU A 618 20.63 -9.11 -52.67
CA LEU A 618 20.67 -8.44 -53.98
C LEU A 618 21.95 -8.73 -54.74
N ASP A 619 23.08 -8.88 -54.05
CA ASP A 619 24.38 -9.27 -54.65
C ASP A 619 24.33 -10.71 -55.13
N TYR A 620 23.72 -11.60 -54.30
CA TYR A 620 23.47 -12.98 -54.69
C TYR A 620 22.57 -13.05 -55.92
N GLY A 621 21.51 -12.27 -55.98
CA GLY A 621 20.62 -12.18 -57.18
C GLY A 621 21.37 -11.74 -58.45
N ARG A 622 22.26 -10.75 -58.37
CA ARG A 622 23.08 -10.31 -59.51
C ARG A 622 24.05 -11.42 -59.98
N ARG A 623 24.66 -12.14 -59.06
CA ARG A 623 25.55 -13.26 -59.37
C ARG A 623 24.82 -14.41 -60.02
N LEU A 624 23.63 -14.75 -59.51
CA LEU A 624 22.75 -15.79 -60.08
C LEU A 624 22.29 -15.42 -61.50
N ALA A 625 21.89 -14.18 -61.72
CA ALA A 625 21.43 -13.68 -63.05
C ALA A 625 22.57 -13.74 -64.09
N ALA A 626 23.80 -13.48 -63.67
CA ALA A 626 24.98 -13.61 -64.56
C ALA A 626 25.33 -15.10 -64.86
N ALA A 627 25.10 -16.01 -63.88
CA ALA A 627 25.40 -17.42 -64.07
C ALA A 627 24.29 -18.20 -64.82
N CYS A 628 23.00 -17.76 -64.72
CA CYS A 628 21.86 -18.35 -65.35
C CYS A 628 21.01 -17.31 -66.08
N PRO A 629 21.46 -16.90 -67.30
CA PRO A 629 20.75 -15.83 -68.07
C PRO A 629 19.30 -16.22 -68.46
N ALA A 630 19.03 -17.50 -68.65
CA ALA A 630 17.72 -18.00 -69.01
C ALA A 630 16.68 -17.81 -67.92
N ASP A 631 17.08 -17.83 -66.65
CA ASP A 631 16.23 -17.75 -65.47
C ASP A 631 16.51 -16.44 -64.66
N ALA A 632 17.26 -15.51 -65.23
CA ALA A 632 17.78 -14.31 -64.55
C ALA A 632 16.67 -13.47 -63.88
N ASP A 633 15.55 -13.27 -64.56
CA ASP A 633 14.41 -12.49 -64.04
C ASP A 633 13.76 -13.14 -62.83
N ALA A 634 13.55 -14.46 -62.88
CA ALA A 634 12.95 -15.20 -61.77
C ALA A 634 13.84 -15.19 -60.54
N LEU A 635 15.14 -15.46 -60.70
CA LEU A 635 16.15 -15.46 -59.64
C LEU A 635 16.31 -14.08 -58.98
N THR A 636 16.40 -13.03 -59.82
CA THR A 636 16.48 -11.65 -59.32
C THR A 636 15.19 -11.21 -58.61
N SER A 637 14.03 -11.60 -59.11
CA SER A 637 12.74 -11.34 -58.46
C SER A 637 12.64 -11.97 -57.06
N ILE A 638 13.02 -13.23 -56.90
CA ILE A 638 13.05 -13.92 -55.59
C ILE A 638 13.99 -13.21 -54.63
N CYS A 639 15.21 -12.88 -55.05
CA CYS A 639 16.19 -12.21 -54.21
C CYS A 639 15.73 -10.81 -53.78
N THR A 640 15.12 -10.06 -54.71
CA THR A 640 14.57 -8.73 -54.45
C THR A 640 13.36 -8.77 -53.51
N ARG A 641 12.44 -9.74 -53.73
CA ARG A 641 11.29 -9.97 -52.83
C ARG A 641 11.76 -10.35 -51.41
N TYR A 642 12.72 -11.27 -51.27
CA TYR A 642 13.27 -11.60 -49.96
C TYR A 642 13.90 -10.37 -49.30
N ALA A 643 14.70 -9.57 -50.01
CA ALA A 643 15.28 -8.36 -49.46
C ALA A 643 14.21 -7.35 -49.02
N CYS A 644 13.16 -7.17 -49.78
CA CYS A 644 12.03 -6.30 -49.42
C CYS A 644 11.31 -6.81 -48.18
N LEU A 645 11.04 -8.11 -48.06
CA LEU A 645 10.34 -8.70 -46.90
C LEU A 645 11.22 -8.70 -45.64
N ARG A 646 12.53 -8.87 -45.78
CA ARG A 646 13.49 -8.89 -44.66
C ARG A 646 13.82 -7.54 -44.07
N TYR A 647 13.90 -6.49 -44.91
CA TYR A 647 14.43 -5.16 -44.51
C TYR A 647 13.36 -4.07 -44.49
N ARG A 648 12.10 -4.34 -44.89
CA ARG A 648 10.94 -3.47 -44.73
C ARG A 648 10.13 -3.84 -43.46
N LEU A 649 9.02 -3.16 -43.22
CA LEU A 649 8.06 -3.42 -42.14
C LEU A 649 7.66 -4.92 -42.13
N PRO A 650 7.27 -5.47 -40.95
CA PRO A 650 7.03 -6.91 -40.76
C PRO A 650 6.16 -7.47 -41.89
N PRO A 651 6.61 -8.53 -42.57
CA PRO A 651 5.94 -9.06 -43.75
C PRO A 651 4.59 -9.66 -43.40
N LEU A 652 3.59 -9.46 -44.22
CA LEU A 652 2.32 -10.17 -44.13
C LEU A 652 2.56 -11.64 -44.43
N ARG A 653 1.93 -12.54 -43.66
CA ARG A 653 2.07 -14.00 -43.80
C ARG A 653 1.81 -14.48 -45.24
N ALA A 654 0.82 -13.88 -45.93
CA ALA A 654 0.51 -14.15 -47.32
C ALA A 654 1.67 -13.79 -48.30
N GLU A 655 2.48 -12.78 -47.98
CA GLU A 655 3.61 -12.40 -48.83
C GLU A 655 4.79 -13.37 -48.65
N VAL A 656 4.98 -13.89 -47.44
CA VAL A 656 5.98 -14.92 -47.15
C VAL A 656 5.60 -16.25 -47.83
N ASP A 657 4.31 -16.63 -47.75
CA ASP A 657 3.79 -17.85 -48.41
C ASP A 657 3.91 -17.71 -49.96
N ALA A 658 3.67 -16.54 -50.51
CA ALA A 658 3.85 -16.27 -51.92
C ALA A 658 5.32 -16.37 -52.38
N LEU A 659 6.27 -15.91 -51.54
CA LEU A 659 7.70 -16.09 -51.79
C LEU A 659 8.10 -17.55 -51.73
N ALA A 660 7.66 -18.27 -50.69
CA ALA A 660 7.91 -19.71 -50.55
C ALA A 660 7.38 -20.51 -51.76
N HIS A 661 6.18 -20.20 -52.21
CA HIS A 661 5.60 -20.83 -53.41
C HIS A 661 6.40 -20.51 -54.68
N ALA A 662 6.88 -19.27 -54.85
CA ALA A 662 7.73 -18.90 -55.99
C ALA A 662 9.08 -19.63 -55.97
N ILE A 663 9.64 -19.92 -54.81
CA ILE A 663 10.87 -20.73 -54.65
C ILE A 663 10.59 -22.18 -54.97
N ASP A 664 9.48 -22.75 -54.47
CA ASP A 664 9.14 -24.15 -54.65
C ASP A 664 8.74 -24.47 -56.11
N THR A 665 8.26 -23.48 -56.84
CA THR A 665 7.88 -23.63 -58.29
C THR A 665 9.03 -23.27 -59.25
N LEU A 666 10.22 -22.90 -58.74
CA LEU A 666 11.36 -22.55 -59.53
C LEU A 666 11.93 -23.75 -60.28
N GLY A 667 11.49 -23.98 -61.52
CA GLY A 667 12.01 -25.02 -62.43
C GLY A 667 13.26 -24.53 -63.15
N LEU A 668 14.48 -24.69 -62.56
CA LEU A 668 15.71 -24.29 -63.18
C LEU A 668 16.03 -25.13 -64.41
N LYS A 669 16.21 -24.49 -65.56
CA LYS A 669 16.79 -25.12 -66.72
C LYS A 669 18.29 -25.31 -66.48
N THR A 670 18.77 -26.56 -66.49
CA THR A 670 20.19 -26.85 -66.34
C THR A 670 21.03 -25.99 -67.26
N PRO A 671 22.09 -25.29 -66.72
CA PRO A 671 22.98 -24.53 -67.60
C PRO A 671 23.60 -25.45 -68.62
N ALA A 672 23.49 -25.05 -69.89
CA ALA A 672 24.24 -25.76 -70.94
C ALA A 672 25.73 -25.73 -70.60
N ARG A 673 26.35 -26.91 -70.57
CA ARG A 673 27.79 -27.10 -70.33
C ARG A 673 28.60 -26.41 -71.41
#